data_22937baa122a5a303f71d1e4f4dbefa4
#
_entry.id   22937baa122a5a303f71d1e4f4dbefa4
#
_cell.length_a   1.000
_cell.length_b   1.000
_cell.length_c   1.000
_cell.angle_alpha   90.00
_cell.angle_beta   90.00
_cell.angle_gamma   90.00
#
_symmetry.space_group_name_H-M   'P 1'
#
loop_
_entity.id
_entity.type
_entity.pdbx_description
1 polymer ?
#
loop_
_entity_poly.entity_id
_entity_poly.type
_entity_poly.pdbx_seq_one_letter_code
_entity_poly.pdbx_strand_id
1 'polypeptide(L)'
;MSGPDSPSSTQAPSHPIPDNPLGEHFRNHHPVTFGRVVGAAFLALSLAVLNFVTWDKINPLVDAPAFYGKISGLAYNSAQRWDNPLDGRNADESSIEKDFRILSEYTTRVRTYSSVDQPKIPALAEKAGLHLTAGVWVSKDEERNQKEFDAIEKAVHDTSSIERVIVGNEQVLHAGRTPAELIQNMREVKRRVRKPVSTAEPWHIWLRYPELAANADFITVHLLPYWEGLPVQQALEYTFGRLHEVQRRFPDKKIVIGEVGWPSQGDRRDSSRASPASQAEFIRGFLVRAAAENIDYFLMEGIDQPWKIELEGRAGPYWGYLDAYRQPKYSLTGPIERDPNWETKAALASAIGVVALFWFMFSFSNLQLPSRIAFGLVLQAVISLFAWLVALPFDYYMRPIDWTFLVILVPSLLAMSTILLTNFFEFVEMFWPGNLRHVYRPRPLAPGAREPKVSLHLACCNEQPDMVIATIKSLAALDYSNFEVLVIDNNTKDEKLWKPVEEFMATLPENFKFFHLPKWPGFKAGALNYGLTQTAPDAEIIGVVDADYVVVRRWLKDVVSYFDDPDTAVVQSPQAHRGWSRHTFRRMMNYEYDGFFRIGMHHRNERNAIIQHGTMTLVRAQPLLEGKWSEWTICEDAELALRLMNQGYTLRYVDVVMGRGLTPDTFFAFKKQRKRWAQGAIQIMKAHAKTLFGRSNLTAAQRYHFITGWFSWIGDALHLLFALAAIAWSIGIIAAPHLFSLPILLFMIPLIAFFFFKALMGPLMYMRRVRCEQKDVWGAALAGMALSHGIAQGVFSGLWNKTAVFEVTEKGGGAGTQAADVESASAPSATPAADAAAVGAAVDTVTTSPAPAPKPAMPAKPAKPKKPAGMAWGGVREEALLLIGLLVAALGISMTRLPNHLESAMWMVVLVLQAVPYMAAVVCALLSASKAKHLEKKPRKTAGQSGSGACSDEGSASQAASA
;
A
#
# COMPACT_ATOMS: atom_id res chain seq x y z
N MET A 1 -18.81 51.95 35.40
CA MET A 1 -17.36 51.67 35.44
C MET A 1 -17.01 50.91 34.20
N SER A 2 -16.43 51.60 33.31
CA SER A 2 -16.04 51.32 31.95
C SER A 2 -14.85 50.35 31.90
N GLY A 3 -14.94 49.30 31.08
CA GLY A 3 -13.80 48.45 30.66
C GLY A 3 -13.43 48.82 29.23
N PRO A 4 -12.16 48.65 28.80
CA PRO A 4 -11.62 49.29 27.61
C PRO A 4 -11.86 48.47 26.33
N ASP A 5 -11.96 49.27 25.24
CA ASP A 5 -12.24 48.94 23.87
C ASP A 5 -11.24 47.94 23.25
N SER A 6 -11.77 47.02 22.45
CA SER A 6 -11.03 46.18 21.49
C SER A 6 -10.73 47.00 20.22
N PRO A 7 -9.51 46.85 19.61
CA PRO A 7 -9.21 47.61 18.41
C PRO A 7 -9.93 47.04 17.19
N SER A 8 -10.52 47.95 16.43
CA SER A 8 -11.19 47.77 15.15
C SER A 8 -10.32 47.07 14.10
N SER A 9 -10.88 46.06 13.46
CA SER A 9 -10.36 45.45 12.25
C SER A 9 -10.32 46.47 11.10
N THR A 10 -9.11 46.91 10.73
CA THR A 10 -8.85 47.58 9.47
C THR A 10 -9.05 46.60 8.32
N GLN A 11 -10.14 46.76 7.59
CA GLN A 11 -10.33 46.15 6.28
C GLN A 11 -9.24 46.65 5.34
N ALA A 12 -8.44 45.69 4.79
CA ALA A 12 -7.55 45.96 3.68
C ALA A 12 -8.36 46.43 2.45
N PRO A 13 -7.89 47.37 1.64
CA PRO A 13 -8.59 47.82 0.45
C PRO A 13 -8.75 46.66 -0.54
N SER A 14 -9.99 46.35 -0.89
CA SER A 14 -10.36 45.47 -1.97
C SER A 14 -10.00 46.10 -3.30
N HIS A 15 -8.83 45.83 -3.84
CA HIS A 15 -8.57 46.08 -5.26
C HIS A 15 -9.49 45.15 -6.07
N PRO A 16 -10.15 45.64 -7.13
CA PRO A 16 -10.90 44.79 -8.04
C PRO A 16 -9.91 43.82 -8.67
N ILE A 17 -10.15 42.54 -8.47
CA ILE A 17 -9.41 41.42 -9.13
C ILE A 17 -9.58 41.68 -10.64
N PRO A 18 -8.48 41.86 -11.42
CA PRO A 18 -8.62 41.92 -12.87
C PRO A 18 -9.21 40.59 -13.32
N ASP A 19 -10.19 40.64 -14.20
CA ASP A 19 -10.69 39.46 -14.90
C ASP A 19 -9.48 38.73 -15.51
N ASN A 20 -9.14 37.62 -14.91
CA ASN A 20 -7.88 36.90 -15.16
C ASN A 20 -8.02 36.05 -16.45
N PRO A 21 -7.53 36.51 -17.62
CA PRO A 21 -7.61 35.77 -18.86
C PRO A 21 -6.73 34.49 -18.84
N LEU A 22 -5.83 34.37 -17.85
CA LEU A 22 -4.92 33.20 -17.71
C LEU A 22 -5.48 32.07 -16.86
N GLY A 23 -6.50 32.31 -16.05
CA GLY A 23 -7.32 31.25 -15.48
C GLY A 23 -7.93 30.35 -16.57
N GLU A 24 -8.04 30.85 -17.80
CA GLU A 24 -8.52 30.11 -18.95
C GLU A 24 -7.44 29.21 -19.57
N HIS A 25 -6.14 29.56 -19.53
CA HIS A 25 -5.06 28.75 -20.10
C HIS A 25 -4.80 27.43 -19.34
N PHE A 26 -5.08 27.38 -18.04
CA PHE A 26 -4.99 26.16 -17.21
C PHE A 26 -6.35 25.49 -16.99
N ARG A 27 -7.46 26.13 -17.32
CA ARG A 27 -8.74 25.44 -17.49
C ARG A 27 -8.64 24.63 -18.78
N ASN A 28 -8.74 23.32 -18.68
CA ASN A 28 -8.88 22.41 -19.82
C ASN A 28 -10.26 22.65 -20.52
N HIS A 29 -10.56 23.88 -20.92
CA HIS A 29 -11.70 24.18 -21.76
C HIS A 29 -11.39 23.84 -23.23
N HIS A 30 -11.10 22.56 -23.45
CA HIS A 30 -11.33 22.06 -24.77
C HIS A 30 -12.87 22.11 -25.00
N PRO A 31 -13.34 22.67 -26.10
CA PRO A 31 -14.76 22.73 -26.39
C PRO A 31 -15.36 21.33 -26.26
N VAL A 32 -16.54 21.26 -25.62
CA VAL A 32 -17.30 20.02 -25.53
C VAL A 32 -17.73 19.67 -26.97
N THR A 33 -16.95 18.82 -27.65
CA THR A 33 -17.33 18.35 -28.99
C THR A 33 -18.12 17.05 -28.84
N PHE A 34 -19.10 16.86 -29.72
CA PHE A 34 -19.90 15.63 -29.74
C PHE A 34 -19.01 14.38 -29.83
N GLY A 35 -17.93 14.42 -30.63
CA GLY A 35 -16.97 13.32 -30.72
C GLY A 35 -16.25 12.96 -29.41
N ARG A 36 -15.95 13.95 -28.56
CA ARG A 36 -15.35 13.68 -27.23
C ARG A 36 -16.34 12.98 -26.31
N VAL A 37 -17.59 13.42 -26.27
CA VAL A 37 -18.63 12.79 -25.44
C VAL A 37 -18.86 11.35 -25.90
N VAL A 38 -19.05 11.14 -27.23
CA VAL A 38 -19.27 9.81 -27.80
C VAL A 38 -18.06 8.91 -27.58
N GLY A 39 -16.83 9.39 -27.80
CA GLY A 39 -15.60 8.62 -27.54
C GLY A 39 -15.41 8.24 -26.09
N ALA A 40 -15.70 9.15 -25.15
CA ALA A 40 -15.65 8.86 -23.72
C ALA A 40 -16.71 7.83 -23.31
N ALA A 41 -17.94 7.98 -23.79
CA ALA A 41 -19.03 7.05 -23.53
C ALA A 41 -18.73 5.65 -24.10
N PHE A 42 -18.23 5.59 -25.33
CA PHE A 42 -17.84 4.31 -25.96
C PHE A 42 -16.77 3.57 -25.16
N LEU A 43 -15.70 4.25 -24.76
CA LEU A 43 -14.64 3.64 -23.96
C LEU A 43 -15.14 3.19 -22.58
N ALA A 44 -15.95 4.02 -21.91
CA ALA A 44 -16.51 3.69 -20.60
C ALA A 44 -17.42 2.44 -20.68
N LEU A 45 -18.31 2.41 -21.66
CA LEU A 45 -19.18 1.26 -21.89
C LEU A 45 -18.39 0.00 -22.27
N SER A 46 -17.38 0.13 -23.14
CA SER A 46 -16.52 -1.01 -23.53
C SER A 46 -15.81 -1.62 -22.33
N LEU A 47 -15.27 -0.80 -21.43
CA LEU A 47 -14.61 -1.29 -20.20
C LEU A 47 -15.62 -1.88 -19.19
N ALA A 48 -16.81 -1.32 -19.09
CA ALA A 48 -17.88 -1.88 -18.25
C ALA A 48 -18.38 -3.23 -18.78
N VAL A 49 -18.53 -3.37 -20.10
CA VAL A 49 -18.86 -4.66 -20.74
C VAL A 49 -17.74 -5.67 -20.51
N LEU A 50 -16.49 -5.26 -20.70
CA LEU A 50 -15.33 -6.12 -20.41
C LEU A 50 -15.32 -6.58 -18.93
N ASN A 51 -15.67 -5.70 -17.99
CA ASN A 51 -15.82 -6.04 -16.59
C ASN A 51 -16.90 -7.11 -16.39
N PHE A 52 -18.10 -6.90 -16.97
CA PHE A 52 -19.21 -7.86 -16.85
C PHE A 52 -18.85 -9.24 -17.43
N VAL A 53 -18.23 -9.25 -18.64
CA VAL A 53 -17.72 -10.49 -19.24
C VAL A 53 -16.65 -11.16 -18.38
N THR A 54 -15.80 -10.36 -17.69
CA THR A 54 -14.79 -10.92 -16.78
C THR A 54 -15.46 -11.63 -15.60
N TRP A 55 -16.50 -11.04 -15.02
CA TRP A 55 -17.30 -11.68 -13.96
C TRP A 55 -17.95 -12.97 -14.43
N ASP A 56 -18.55 -12.99 -15.64
CA ASP A 56 -19.11 -14.19 -16.25
C ASP A 56 -18.06 -15.32 -16.36
N LYS A 57 -16.87 -14.99 -16.89
CA LYS A 57 -15.80 -15.97 -17.07
C LYS A 57 -15.20 -16.52 -15.76
N ILE A 58 -15.23 -15.72 -14.69
CA ILE A 58 -14.79 -16.16 -13.35
C ILE A 58 -15.84 -17.05 -12.69
N ASN A 59 -17.11 -16.90 -13.05
CA ASN A 59 -18.26 -17.66 -12.51
C ASN A 59 -18.89 -18.61 -13.56
N PRO A 60 -18.12 -19.56 -14.15
CA PRO A 60 -18.68 -20.50 -15.10
C PRO A 60 -19.75 -21.38 -14.45
N LEU A 61 -20.77 -21.70 -15.22
CA LEU A 61 -21.75 -22.69 -14.82
C LEU A 61 -21.10 -24.06 -14.60
N VAL A 62 -21.53 -24.76 -13.57
CA VAL A 62 -21.08 -26.12 -13.23
C VAL A 62 -22.21 -27.08 -13.54
N ASP A 63 -21.91 -28.10 -14.34
CA ASP A 63 -22.82 -29.20 -14.61
C ASP A 63 -22.70 -30.26 -13.49
N ALA A 64 -23.83 -30.58 -12.87
CA ALA A 64 -23.94 -31.69 -11.92
C ALA A 64 -25.15 -32.53 -12.24
N PRO A 65 -25.17 -33.82 -11.89
CA PRO A 65 -26.29 -34.70 -12.20
C PRO A 65 -27.62 -34.12 -11.69
N ALA A 66 -28.69 -34.22 -12.48
CA ALA A 66 -30.01 -33.79 -12.05
C ALA A 66 -30.62 -34.86 -11.12
N PHE A 67 -31.18 -34.44 -10.00
CA PHE A 67 -31.90 -35.29 -9.09
C PHE A 67 -33.39 -34.91 -9.08
N TYR A 68 -34.24 -35.90 -9.33
CA TYR A 68 -35.69 -35.77 -9.32
C TYR A 68 -36.27 -36.60 -8.17
N GLY A 69 -36.98 -35.96 -7.25
CA GLY A 69 -37.61 -36.63 -6.13
C GLY A 69 -37.32 -35.98 -4.79
N LYS A 70 -37.79 -36.61 -3.71
CA LYS A 70 -37.52 -36.14 -2.34
C LYS A 70 -36.21 -36.72 -1.81
N ILE A 71 -35.48 -35.91 -1.03
CA ILE A 71 -34.30 -36.31 -0.26
C ILE A 71 -34.75 -37.34 0.79
N SER A 72 -34.02 -38.46 0.95
CA SER A 72 -34.40 -39.52 1.87
C SER A 72 -34.50 -39.07 3.33
N GLY A 73 -33.56 -38.26 3.79
CA GLY A 73 -33.57 -37.71 5.13
C GLY A 73 -32.64 -36.49 5.27
N LEU A 74 -32.98 -35.59 6.18
CA LEU A 74 -32.21 -34.39 6.51
C LEU A 74 -31.90 -34.38 8.01
N ALA A 75 -30.67 -34.12 8.38
CA ALA A 75 -30.31 -33.77 9.76
C ALA A 75 -30.88 -32.39 10.10
N TYR A 76 -31.44 -32.24 11.27
CA TYR A 76 -32.14 -31.04 11.70
C TYR A 76 -31.66 -30.56 13.07
N ASN A 77 -31.32 -29.29 13.15
CA ASN A 77 -31.16 -28.54 14.37
C ASN A 77 -32.12 -27.34 14.32
N SER A 78 -32.80 -27.07 15.44
CA SER A 78 -33.89 -26.08 15.51
C SER A 78 -33.42 -24.62 15.58
N ALA A 79 -32.13 -24.38 15.85
CA ALA A 79 -31.62 -23.02 16.04
C ALA A 79 -31.91 -22.11 14.84
N GLN A 80 -32.45 -20.95 15.13
CA GLN A 80 -32.68 -19.90 14.15
C GLN A 80 -31.39 -19.10 13.88
N ARG A 81 -31.39 -18.20 12.90
CA ARG A 81 -30.19 -17.44 12.50
C ARG A 81 -29.43 -16.78 13.65
N TRP A 82 -30.17 -16.27 14.65
CA TRP A 82 -29.61 -15.50 15.76
C TRP A 82 -29.58 -16.30 17.08
N ASP A 83 -30.00 -17.55 17.04
CA ASP A 83 -29.92 -18.42 18.19
C ASP A 83 -28.50 -18.94 18.38
N ASN A 84 -28.17 -19.22 19.64
CA ASN A 84 -26.95 -19.94 19.99
C ASN A 84 -27.32 -20.95 21.11
N PRO A 85 -27.48 -22.23 20.78
CA PRO A 85 -27.78 -23.26 21.77
C PRO A 85 -26.72 -23.39 22.88
N LEU A 86 -25.47 -23.01 22.60
CA LEU A 86 -24.37 -22.99 23.59
C LEU A 86 -24.63 -21.97 24.69
N ASP A 87 -25.34 -20.88 24.38
CA ASP A 87 -25.75 -19.83 25.33
C ASP A 87 -27.18 -20.07 25.89
N GLY A 88 -27.80 -21.21 25.62
CA GLY A 88 -29.17 -21.51 26.02
C GLY A 88 -30.28 -20.80 25.23
N ARG A 89 -29.92 -20.13 24.11
CA ARG A 89 -30.86 -19.47 23.19
C ARG A 89 -31.37 -20.48 22.18
N ASN A 90 -32.56 -20.98 22.37
CA ASN A 90 -33.18 -22.00 21.54
C ASN A 90 -34.41 -21.45 20.80
N ALA A 91 -34.77 -22.08 19.67
CA ALA A 91 -35.95 -21.74 18.88
C ALA A 91 -37.26 -21.99 19.67
N ASP A 92 -38.27 -21.19 19.39
CA ASP A 92 -39.60 -21.40 19.86
C ASP A 92 -40.36 -22.49 19.04
N GLU A 93 -41.45 -23.01 19.58
CA GLU A 93 -42.26 -24.07 18.94
C GLU A 93 -42.81 -23.63 17.57
N SER A 94 -43.16 -22.35 17.42
CA SER A 94 -43.73 -21.82 16.17
C SER A 94 -42.68 -21.79 15.04
N SER A 95 -41.43 -21.52 15.39
CA SER A 95 -40.30 -21.56 14.45
C SER A 95 -39.98 -22.98 14.00
N ILE A 96 -39.99 -23.95 14.93
CA ILE A 96 -39.82 -25.38 14.62
C ILE A 96 -40.94 -25.89 13.71
N GLU A 97 -42.20 -25.53 14.00
CA GLU A 97 -43.33 -25.89 13.15
C GLU A 97 -43.20 -25.35 11.71
N LYS A 98 -42.75 -24.10 11.57
CA LYS A 98 -42.48 -23.53 10.26
C LYS A 98 -41.34 -24.26 9.54
N ASP A 99 -40.28 -24.59 10.24
CA ASP A 99 -39.14 -25.33 9.68
C ASP A 99 -39.62 -26.69 9.15
N PHE A 100 -40.38 -27.44 9.92
CA PHE A 100 -40.89 -28.76 9.48
C PHE A 100 -41.85 -28.67 8.32
N ARG A 101 -42.67 -27.63 8.23
CA ARG A 101 -43.52 -27.40 7.06
C ARG A 101 -42.69 -27.24 5.81
N ILE A 102 -41.62 -26.42 5.89
CA ILE A 102 -40.68 -26.20 4.76
C ILE A 102 -39.95 -27.52 4.45
N LEU A 103 -39.36 -28.17 5.43
CA LEU A 103 -38.61 -29.41 5.24
C LEU A 103 -39.46 -30.54 4.66
N SER A 104 -40.77 -30.62 4.96
CA SER A 104 -41.68 -31.63 4.42
C SER A 104 -41.86 -31.54 2.90
N GLU A 105 -41.56 -30.41 2.28
CA GLU A 105 -41.51 -30.23 0.82
C GLU A 105 -40.33 -30.98 0.21
N TYR A 106 -39.21 -31.08 0.90
CA TYR A 106 -37.96 -31.66 0.43
C TYR A 106 -37.70 -33.10 0.90
N THR A 107 -38.18 -33.48 2.07
CA THR A 107 -37.92 -34.80 2.65
C THR A 107 -39.14 -35.38 3.32
N THR A 108 -39.10 -36.67 3.63
CA THR A 108 -40.09 -37.36 4.47
C THR A 108 -39.55 -37.74 5.86
N ARG A 109 -38.21 -37.56 6.08
CA ARG A 109 -37.57 -37.98 7.33
C ARG A 109 -36.58 -36.90 7.81
N VAL A 110 -36.53 -36.75 9.14
CA VAL A 110 -35.58 -35.86 9.81
C VAL A 110 -34.83 -36.63 10.90
N ARG A 111 -33.59 -36.22 11.16
CA ARG A 111 -32.76 -36.73 12.25
C ARG A 111 -32.43 -35.61 13.21
N THR A 112 -32.54 -35.88 14.51
CA THR A 112 -32.15 -34.95 15.59
C THR A 112 -30.99 -35.50 16.42
N TYR A 113 -30.51 -34.73 17.40
CA TYR A 113 -29.30 -35.07 18.16
C TYR A 113 -29.55 -35.18 19.67
N SER A 114 -30.54 -34.48 20.23
CA SER A 114 -30.96 -34.51 21.65
C SER A 114 -32.49 -34.62 21.76
N SER A 115 -32.93 -35.25 22.82
CA SER A 115 -34.35 -35.38 23.17
C SER A 115 -34.76 -34.42 24.29
N VAL A 116 -33.77 -33.82 24.99
CA VAL A 116 -34.01 -32.87 26.09
C VAL A 116 -34.07 -31.43 25.59
N ASP A 117 -33.18 -31.06 24.63
CA ASP A 117 -33.04 -29.65 24.22
C ASP A 117 -34.30 -29.09 23.58
N GLN A 118 -35.06 -29.93 22.86
CA GLN A 118 -36.31 -29.56 22.19
C GLN A 118 -37.35 -30.69 22.29
N PRO A 119 -37.99 -30.89 23.43
CA PRO A 119 -38.87 -32.04 23.71
C PRO A 119 -40.17 -32.08 22.86
N LYS A 120 -40.53 -30.96 22.22
CA LYS A 120 -41.71 -30.87 21.34
C LYS A 120 -41.45 -31.32 19.89
N ILE A 121 -40.20 -31.50 19.48
CA ILE A 121 -39.85 -31.92 18.10
C ILE A 121 -40.59 -33.15 17.65
N PRO A 122 -40.72 -34.28 18.45
CA PRO A 122 -41.41 -35.46 17.99
C PRO A 122 -42.90 -35.23 17.61
N ALA A 123 -43.61 -34.46 18.45
CA ALA A 123 -45.03 -34.13 18.20
C ALA A 123 -45.19 -33.17 16.98
N LEU A 124 -44.27 -32.21 16.82
CA LEU A 124 -44.29 -31.29 15.68
C LEU A 124 -43.91 -31.99 14.37
N ALA A 125 -43.00 -32.97 14.42
CA ALA A 125 -42.67 -33.81 13.26
C ALA A 125 -43.90 -34.65 12.84
N GLU A 126 -44.60 -35.26 13.80
CA GLU A 126 -45.82 -36.00 13.54
C GLU A 126 -46.91 -35.14 12.88
N LYS A 127 -47.12 -33.93 13.42
CA LYS A 127 -48.05 -32.94 12.85
C LYS A 127 -47.70 -32.55 11.41
N ALA A 128 -46.41 -32.51 11.06
CA ALA A 128 -45.93 -32.21 9.72
C ALA A 128 -45.86 -33.44 8.79
N GLY A 129 -46.22 -34.63 9.26
CA GLY A 129 -46.16 -35.89 8.50
C GLY A 129 -44.71 -36.37 8.24
N LEU A 130 -43.74 -35.95 9.10
CA LEU A 130 -42.35 -36.35 9.01
C LEU A 130 -42.04 -37.50 9.96
N HIS A 131 -41.27 -38.46 9.47
CA HIS A 131 -40.73 -39.53 10.31
C HIS A 131 -39.44 -39.08 10.98
N LEU A 132 -39.27 -39.45 12.26
CA LEU A 132 -38.15 -38.97 13.06
C LEU A 132 -37.16 -40.09 13.41
N THR A 133 -35.90 -39.88 13.12
CA THR A 133 -34.78 -40.58 13.76
C THR A 133 -34.30 -39.72 14.92
N ALA A 134 -34.73 -40.10 16.13
CA ALA A 134 -34.49 -39.29 17.32
C ALA A 134 -33.10 -39.52 17.90
N GLY A 135 -32.41 -38.43 18.26
CA GLY A 135 -31.13 -38.46 18.95
C GLY A 135 -31.26 -38.45 20.47
N VAL A 136 -30.35 -39.14 21.12
CA VAL A 136 -30.14 -39.14 22.56
C VAL A 136 -28.72 -38.65 22.80
N TRP A 137 -28.57 -37.44 23.30
CA TRP A 137 -27.25 -36.88 23.55
C TRP A 137 -26.60 -37.53 24.75
N VAL A 138 -25.43 -38.10 24.59
CA VAL A 138 -24.67 -38.73 25.65
C VAL A 138 -23.37 -37.98 25.89
N SER A 139 -23.04 -37.74 27.15
CA SER A 139 -21.84 -37.01 27.56
C SER A 139 -21.25 -37.66 28.84
N LYS A 140 -20.21 -37.07 29.42
CA LYS A 140 -19.67 -37.50 30.73
C LYS A 140 -20.55 -37.15 31.91
N ASP A 141 -21.59 -36.33 31.70
CA ASP A 141 -22.60 -35.95 32.69
C ASP A 141 -23.73 -37.00 32.75
N GLU A 142 -23.66 -37.87 33.75
CA GLU A 142 -24.61 -38.93 33.90
C GLU A 142 -26.03 -38.45 34.28
N GLU A 143 -26.14 -37.34 35.00
CA GLU A 143 -27.44 -36.76 35.32
C GLU A 143 -28.14 -36.28 34.07
N ARG A 144 -27.42 -35.63 33.17
CA ARG A 144 -27.95 -35.24 31.86
C ARG A 144 -28.30 -36.44 31.00
N ASN A 145 -27.47 -37.49 31.00
CA ASN A 145 -27.76 -38.73 30.26
C ASN A 145 -29.06 -39.38 30.72
N GLN A 146 -29.35 -39.41 32.05
CA GLN A 146 -30.63 -39.94 32.55
C GLN A 146 -31.81 -39.10 32.07
N LYS A 147 -31.71 -37.77 32.06
CA LYS A 147 -32.75 -36.88 31.53
C LYS A 147 -33.01 -37.16 30.04
N GLU A 148 -31.98 -37.43 29.25
CA GLU A 148 -32.09 -37.80 27.85
C GLU A 148 -32.80 -39.15 27.70
N PHE A 149 -32.49 -40.14 28.54
CA PHE A 149 -33.10 -41.45 28.52
C PHE A 149 -34.60 -41.38 28.89
N ASP A 150 -34.97 -40.60 29.90
CA ASP A 150 -36.35 -40.40 30.32
C ASP A 150 -37.12 -39.62 29.23
N ALA A 151 -36.50 -38.63 28.60
CA ALA A 151 -37.11 -37.83 27.52
C ALA A 151 -37.39 -38.65 26.27
N ILE A 152 -36.46 -39.49 25.82
CA ILE A 152 -36.70 -40.35 24.63
C ILE A 152 -37.72 -41.47 24.94
N GLU A 153 -37.73 -42.06 26.12
CA GLU A 153 -38.73 -43.03 26.56
C GLU A 153 -40.13 -42.43 26.46
N LYS A 154 -40.31 -41.24 27.02
CA LYS A 154 -41.56 -40.48 26.94
C LYS A 154 -41.95 -40.15 25.51
N ALA A 155 -41.01 -39.64 24.72
CA ALA A 155 -41.27 -39.25 23.33
C ALA A 155 -41.72 -40.43 22.47
N VAL A 156 -41.11 -41.60 22.63
CA VAL A 156 -41.48 -42.82 21.90
C VAL A 156 -42.88 -43.32 22.32
N HIS A 157 -43.26 -43.11 23.60
CA HIS A 157 -44.60 -43.44 24.09
C HIS A 157 -45.69 -42.50 23.55
N ASP A 158 -45.37 -41.20 23.50
CA ASP A 158 -46.35 -40.13 23.22
C ASP A 158 -46.57 -39.89 21.73
N THR A 159 -45.62 -40.31 20.83
CA THR A 159 -45.68 -40.04 19.38
C THR A 159 -45.36 -41.26 18.53
N SER A 160 -46.00 -41.38 17.37
CA SER A 160 -45.76 -42.45 16.40
C SER A 160 -44.68 -42.09 15.38
N SER A 161 -44.29 -40.81 15.31
CA SER A 161 -43.34 -40.31 14.34
C SER A 161 -41.93 -40.91 14.46
N ILE A 162 -41.52 -41.36 15.66
CA ILE A 162 -40.21 -41.93 15.90
C ILE A 162 -40.07 -43.33 15.31
N GLU A 163 -39.24 -43.50 14.29
CA GLU A 163 -38.92 -44.78 13.65
C GLU A 163 -37.78 -45.53 14.34
N ARG A 164 -36.74 -44.81 14.75
CA ARG A 164 -35.50 -45.37 15.32
C ARG A 164 -34.81 -44.32 16.21
N VAL A 165 -33.86 -44.81 17.04
CA VAL A 165 -33.17 -44.00 18.03
C VAL A 165 -31.65 -44.14 17.82
N ILE A 166 -30.92 -43.01 17.90
CA ILE A 166 -29.47 -42.94 17.85
C ILE A 166 -28.96 -42.42 19.19
N VAL A 167 -28.16 -43.25 19.89
CA VAL A 167 -27.57 -42.95 21.20
C VAL A 167 -26.11 -42.51 21.06
N GLY A 168 -25.87 -41.26 21.33
CA GLY A 168 -24.55 -40.61 21.13
C GLY A 168 -24.26 -40.27 19.68
N ASN A 169 -23.47 -39.21 19.50
CA ASN A 169 -22.97 -38.71 18.21
C ASN A 169 -21.46 -38.49 18.30
N GLU A 170 -20.70 -39.28 17.58
CA GLU A 170 -19.21 -39.27 17.53
C GLU A 170 -18.53 -39.30 18.91
N GLN A 171 -19.13 -40.05 19.84
CA GLN A 171 -18.68 -40.10 21.23
C GLN A 171 -17.33 -40.81 21.37
N VAL A 172 -17.07 -41.82 20.58
CA VAL A 172 -15.81 -42.54 20.57
C VAL A 172 -14.75 -41.73 19.81
N LEU A 173 -15.12 -41.09 18.73
CA LEU A 173 -14.21 -40.21 17.96
C LEU A 173 -13.65 -39.11 18.85
N HIS A 174 -14.49 -38.42 19.59
CA HIS A 174 -14.10 -37.27 20.43
C HIS A 174 -13.68 -37.64 21.86
N ALA A 175 -13.50 -38.95 22.15
CA ALA A 175 -13.19 -39.48 23.48
C ALA A 175 -14.16 -39.01 24.59
N GLY A 176 -15.38 -38.73 24.23
CA GLY A 176 -16.48 -38.42 25.19
C GLY A 176 -16.90 -39.64 26.01
N ARG A 177 -16.89 -40.80 25.34
CA ARG A 177 -17.17 -42.13 25.94
C ARG A 177 -16.23 -43.18 25.38
N THR A 178 -15.91 -44.19 26.19
CA THR A 178 -15.31 -45.42 25.68
C THR A 178 -16.35 -46.27 24.94
N PRO A 179 -15.93 -47.18 24.01
CA PRO A 179 -16.87 -48.07 23.35
C PRO A 179 -17.71 -48.90 24.33
N ALA A 180 -17.16 -49.34 25.47
CA ALA A 180 -17.88 -50.12 26.47
C ALA A 180 -18.97 -49.29 27.18
N GLU A 181 -18.66 -48.05 27.56
CA GLU A 181 -19.64 -47.13 28.16
C GLU A 181 -20.77 -46.78 27.18
N LEU A 182 -20.44 -46.51 25.92
CA LEU A 182 -21.42 -46.22 24.88
C LEU A 182 -22.34 -47.45 24.63
N ILE A 183 -21.79 -48.66 24.64
CA ILE A 183 -22.59 -49.91 24.56
C ILE A 183 -23.52 -50.01 25.76
N GLN A 184 -23.07 -49.68 26.95
CA GLN A 184 -23.95 -49.71 28.14
C GLN A 184 -25.12 -48.71 27.98
N ASN A 185 -24.83 -47.48 27.52
CA ASN A 185 -25.87 -46.48 27.26
C ASN A 185 -26.86 -46.96 26.20
N MET A 186 -26.38 -47.55 25.09
CA MET A 186 -27.24 -48.13 24.05
C MET A 186 -28.16 -49.24 24.60
N ARG A 187 -27.60 -50.12 25.44
CA ARG A 187 -28.40 -51.21 26.06
C ARG A 187 -29.44 -50.63 27.01
N GLU A 188 -29.12 -49.59 27.79
CA GLU A 188 -30.10 -48.93 28.68
C GLU A 188 -31.25 -48.31 27.87
N VAL A 189 -30.94 -47.51 26.83
CA VAL A 189 -32.00 -46.93 25.97
C VAL A 189 -32.82 -48.04 25.29
N LYS A 190 -32.17 -49.08 24.77
CA LYS A 190 -32.87 -50.23 24.12
C LYS A 190 -33.86 -50.95 25.02
N ARG A 191 -33.56 -51.04 26.34
CA ARG A 191 -34.52 -51.62 27.33
C ARG A 191 -35.76 -50.74 27.54
N ARG A 192 -35.61 -49.39 27.40
CA ARG A 192 -36.66 -48.42 27.65
C ARG A 192 -37.55 -48.20 26.42
N VAL A 193 -36.92 -48.15 25.22
CA VAL A 193 -37.62 -47.85 23.99
C VAL A 193 -37.81 -49.15 23.16
N ARG A 194 -39.02 -49.42 22.66
CA ARG A 194 -39.30 -50.57 21.78
C ARG A 194 -39.10 -50.22 20.29
N LYS A 195 -37.99 -49.52 19.99
CA LYS A 195 -37.62 -49.09 18.65
C LYS A 195 -36.17 -49.54 18.34
N PRO A 196 -35.76 -49.68 17.08
CA PRO A 196 -34.35 -49.99 16.73
C PRO A 196 -33.43 -48.92 17.27
N VAL A 197 -32.26 -49.36 17.88
CA VAL A 197 -31.28 -48.50 18.50
C VAL A 197 -29.91 -48.67 17.83
N SER A 198 -29.22 -47.56 17.58
CA SER A 198 -27.86 -47.51 17.09
C SER A 198 -27.07 -46.40 17.81
N THR A 199 -25.78 -46.29 17.51
CA THR A 199 -24.98 -45.06 17.75
C THR A 199 -24.47 -44.52 16.43
N ALA A 200 -24.03 -43.29 16.38
CA ALA A 200 -23.49 -42.66 15.16
C ALA A 200 -22.00 -42.33 15.33
N GLU A 201 -21.20 -42.93 14.46
CA GLU A 201 -19.73 -42.76 14.46
C GLU A 201 -19.19 -42.73 13.02
N PRO A 202 -17.99 -42.16 12.77
CA PRO A 202 -17.31 -42.24 11.47
C PRO A 202 -16.99 -43.69 11.07
N TRP A 203 -16.85 -43.93 9.77
CA TRP A 203 -16.59 -45.23 9.16
C TRP A 203 -15.42 -45.99 9.80
N HIS A 204 -14.31 -45.34 10.11
CA HIS A 204 -13.14 -45.98 10.69
C HIS A 204 -13.32 -46.39 12.16
N ILE A 205 -14.21 -45.75 12.92
CA ILE A 205 -14.56 -46.15 14.29
C ILE A 205 -15.35 -47.46 14.26
N TRP A 206 -16.29 -47.62 13.34
CA TRP A 206 -17.05 -48.85 13.19
C TRP A 206 -16.14 -50.05 12.82
N LEU A 207 -15.13 -49.80 11.94
CA LEU A 207 -14.18 -50.85 11.57
C LEU A 207 -13.23 -51.22 12.72
N ARG A 208 -12.86 -50.22 13.52
CA ARG A 208 -11.91 -50.39 14.65
C ARG A 208 -12.54 -51.07 15.87
N TYR A 209 -13.85 -50.83 16.12
CA TYR A 209 -14.56 -51.32 17.29
C TYR A 209 -15.83 -52.12 16.88
N PRO A 210 -15.64 -53.35 16.36
CA PRO A 210 -16.76 -54.17 15.86
C PRO A 210 -17.76 -54.52 16.94
N GLU A 211 -17.41 -54.44 18.22
CA GLU A 211 -18.33 -54.65 19.36
C GLU A 211 -19.48 -53.64 19.41
N LEU A 212 -19.29 -52.45 18.86
CA LEU A 212 -20.37 -51.46 18.69
C LEU A 212 -21.45 -52.02 17.77
N ALA A 213 -21.08 -52.61 16.61
CA ALA A 213 -21.96 -53.18 15.64
C ALA A 213 -22.73 -54.42 16.20
N ALA A 214 -22.03 -55.21 17.04
CA ALA A 214 -22.69 -56.37 17.69
C ALA A 214 -23.82 -55.99 18.65
N ASN A 215 -23.77 -54.79 19.23
CA ASN A 215 -24.74 -54.26 20.18
C ASN A 215 -25.77 -53.31 19.56
N ALA A 216 -25.58 -52.87 18.33
CA ALA A 216 -26.51 -51.99 17.61
C ALA A 216 -27.48 -52.82 16.76
N ASP A 217 -28.73 -52.37 16.60
CA ASP A 217 -29.72 -52.99 15.71
C ASP A 217 -29.43 -52.66 14.23
N PHE A 218 -28.86 -51.52 13.96
CA PHE A 218 -28.39 -51.07 12.66
C PHE A 218 -27.10 -50.26 12.84
N ILE A 219 -26.32 -50.00 11.80
CA ILE A 219 -25.11 -49.16 11.85
C ILE A 219 -25.46 -47.79 11.34
N THR A 220 -25.09 -46.75 12.09
CA THR A 220 -25.20 -45.35 11.64
C THR A 220 -23.81 -44.81 11.40
N VAL A 221 -23.42 -44.68 10.11
CA VAL A 221 -22.07 -44.26 9.72
C VAL A 221 -22.06 -42.80 9.26
N HIS A 222 -21.01 -42.03 9.66
CA HIS A 222 -20.76 -40.69 9.15
C HIS A 222 -19.68 -40.73 8.04
N LEU A 223 -19.99 -40.02 6.95
CA LEU A 223 -19.15 -39.95 5.75
C LEU A 223 -19.02 -38.49 5.26
N LEU A 224 -18.02 -37.79 5.76
CA LEU A 224 -17.82 -36.36 5.54
C LEU A 224 -16.46 -36.09 4.83
N PRO A 225 -16.38 -36.31 3.50
CA PRO A 225 -15.12 -36.24 2.76
C PRO A 225 -14.44 -34.84 2.74
N TYR A 226 -15.18 -33.78 3.06
CA TYR A 226 -14.61 -32.42 3.21
C TYR A 226 -13.57 -32.39 4.34
N TRP A 227 -13.84 -33.04 5.46
CA TRP A 227 -12.91 -33.08 6.60
C TRP A 227 -11.67 -33.95 6.32
N GLU A 228 -11.74 -34.86 5.34
CA GLU A 228 -10.61 -35.68 4.88
C GLU A 228 -9.69 -34.90 3.90
N GLY A 229 -10.03 -33.64 3.56
CA GLY A 229 -9.18 -32.81 2.70
C GLY A 229 -9.23 -33.14 1.21
N LEU A 230 -10.22 -33.89 0.74
CA LEU A 230 -10.32 -34.37 -0.64
C LEU A 230 -10.93 -33.32 -1.58
N PRO A 231 -10.49 -33.26 -2.86
CA PRO A 231 -11.19 -32.44 -3.85
C PRO A 231 -12.59 -33.01 -4.13
N VAL A 232 -13.57 -32.14 -4.41
CA VAL A 232 -14.99 -32.52 -4.60
C VAL A 232 -15.17 -33.58 -5.66
N GLN A 233 -14.34 -33.58 -6.72
CA GLN A 233 -14.36 -34.56 -7.82
C GLN A 233 -14.04 -36.00 -7.36
N GLN A 234 -13.32 -36.18 -6.26
CA GLN A 234 -12.97 -37.48 -5.68
C GLN A 234 -13.87 -37.85 -4.50
N ALA A 235 -14.60 -36.86 -3.96
CA ALA A 235 -15.36 -37.01 -2.72
C ALA A 235 -16.48 -38.08 -2.84
N LEU A 236 -17.14 -38.13 -3.98
CA LEU A 236 -18.22 -39.08 -4.22
C LEU A 236 -17.73 -40.53 -4.21
N GLU A 237 -16.70 -40.84 -4.96
CA GLU A 237 -16.08 -42.16 -5.02
C GLU A 237 -15.51 -42.60 -3.67
N TYR A 238 -14.89 -41.70 -2.95
CA TYR A 238 -14.41 -41.91 -1.59
C TYR A 238 -15.57 -42.29 -0.65
N THR A 239 -16.64 -41.51 -0.66
CA THR A 239 -17.84 -41.73 0.22
C THR A 239 -18.41 -43.10 0.02
N PHE A 240 -18.69 -43.51 -1.23
CA PHE A 240 -19.23 -44.83 -1.53
C PHE A 240 -18.18 -45.95 -1.31
N GLY A 241 -16.91 -45.70 -1.57
CA GLY A 241 -15.85 -46.65 -1.24
C GLY A 241 -15.80 -46.98 0.25
N ARG A 242 -15.90 -45.98 1.14
CA ARG A 242 -15.96 -46.20 2.60
C ARG A 242 -17.26 -46.87 3.03
N LEU A 243 -18.40 -46.46 2.43
CA LEU A 243 -19.70 -47.15 2.69
C LEU A 243 -19.61 -48.63 2.39
N HIS A 244 -19.15 -49.01 1.20
CA HIS A 244 -19.05 -50.40 0.79
C HIS A 244 -18.03 -51.19 1.63
N GLU A 245 -17.01 -50.55 2.18
CA GLU A 245 -16.06 -51.17 3.11
C GLU A 245 -16.77 -51.55 4.43
N VAL A 246 -17.62 -50.66 4.99
CA VAL A 246 -18.42 -50.93 6.18
C VAL A 246 -19.45 -52.05 5.87
N GLN A 247 -20.12 -52.03 4.70
CA GLN A 247 -21.10 -53.05 4.28
C GLN A 247 -20.45 -54.42 4.17
N ARG A 248 -19.28 -54.54 3.57
CA ARG A 248 -18.53 -55.80 3.47
C ARG A 248 -18.07 -56.35 4.82
N ARG A 249 -17.78 -55.44 5.78
CA ARG A 249 -17.37 -55.84 7.13
C ARG A 249 -18.55 -56.33 7.97
N PHE A 250 -19.76 -55.79 7.73
CA PHE A 250 -20.95 -56.10 8.51
C PHE A 250 -22.15 -56.45 7.59
N PRO A 251 -22.10 -57.58 6.87
CA PRO A 251 -23.08 -57.92 5.83
C PRO A 251 -24.50 -58.13 6.37
N ASP A 252 -24.62 -58.55 7.65
CA ASP A 252 -25.91 -58.84 8.30
C ASP A 252 -26.55 -57.61 8.96
N LYS A 253 -25.92 -56.46 8.88
CA LYS A 253 -26.41 -55.23 9.48
C LYS A 253 -26.97 -54.28 8.44
N LYS A 254 -28.16 -53.71 8.69
CA LYS A 254 -28.64 -52.57 7.93
C LYS A 254 -27.70 -51.37 8.22
N ILE A 255 -27.21 -50.69 7.15
CA ILE A 255 -26.41 -49.52 7.30
C ILE A 255 -27.21 -48.29 6.90
N VAL A 256 -27.12 -47.24 7.72
CA VAL A 256 -27.73 -45.95 7.50
C VAL A 256 -26.60 -44.92 7.53
N ILE A 257 -26.52 -44.08 6.54
CA ILE A 257 -25.61 -42.96 6.61
C ILE A 257 -26.23 -41.88 7.49
N GLY A 258 -25.62 -41.64 8.67
CA GLY A 258 -26.14 -40.66 9.65
C GLY A 258 -25.86 -39.24 9.24
N GLU A 259 -24.70 -39.02 8.67
CA GLU A 259 -24.25 -37.71 8.17
C GLU A 259 -23.45 -37.89 6.88
N VAL A 260 -23.84 -37.14 5.85
CA VAL A 260 -23.13 -37.00 4.60
C VAL A 260 -23.39 -35.58 4.08
N GLY A 261 -22.34 -34.89 3.66
CA GLY A 261 -22.50 -33.51 3.22
C GLY A 261 -21.21 -32.85 2.72
N TRP A 262 -21.38 -31.63 2.24
CA TRP A 262 -20.32 -30.75 1.81
C TRP A 262 -20.73 -29.31 2.16
N PRO A 263 -19.86 -28.46 2.75
CA PRO A 263 -20.24 -27.10 3.09
C PRO A 263 -20.26 -26.18 1.85
N SER A 264 -21.18 -25.22 1.82
CA SER A 264 -21.27 -24.25 0.73
C SER A 264 -20.30 -23.08 0.88
N GLN A 265 -19.76 -22.86 2.08
CA GLN A 265 -18.76 -21.86 2.38
C GLN A 265 -17.85 -22.37 3.51
N GLY A 266 -16.69 -21.74 3.69
CA GLY A 266 -15.74 -22.09 4.74
C GLY A 266 -14.29 -22.03 4.28
N ASP A 267 -13.39 -22.41 5.19
CA ASP A 267 -11.96 -22.44 4.90
C ASP A 267 -11.63 -23.60 3.94
N ARG A 268 -10.61 -23.37 3.13
CA ARG A 268 -10.03 -24.47 2.36
C ARG A 268 -9.34 -25.45 3.32
N ARG A 269 -9.68 -26.74 3.22
CA ARG A 269 -8.98 -27.79 3.97
C ARG A 269 -8.23 -28.70 2.99
N ASP A 270 -6.91 -28.59 2.97
CA ASP A 270 -6.05 -29.27 1.98
C ASP A 270 -6.54 -29.05 0.54
N SER A 271 -7.10 -30.08 -0.11
CA SER A 271 -7.66 -29.99 -1.46
C SER A 271 -9.17 -29.70 -1.48
N SER A 272 -9.86 -29.80 -0.33
CA SER A 272 -11.29 -29.51 -0.22
C SER A 272 -11.53 -28.00 -0.33
N ARG A 273 -12.53 -27.62 -1.14
CA ARG A 273 -13.01 -26.24 -1.28
C ARG A 273 -14.49 -26.19 -1.03
N ALA A 274 -14.89 -25.39 -0.05
CA ALA A 274 -16.28 -25.07 0.18
C ALA A 274 -16.75 -24.02 -0.86
N SER A 275 -17.82 -24.28 -1.55
CA SER A 275 -18.56 -23.35 -2.41
C SER A 275 -19.96 -23.87 -2.67
N PRO A 276 -20.95 -23.01 -3.02
CA PRO A 276 -22.29 -23.48 -3.41
C PRO A 276 -22.23 -24.50 -4.56
N ALA A 277 -21.36 -24.29 -5.54
CA ALA A 277 -21.19 -25.22 -6.65
C ALA A 277 -20.61 -26.56 -6.22
N SER A 278 -19.57 -26.56 -5.34
CA SER A 278 -18.98 -27.82 -4.83
C SER A 278 -19.97 -28.57 -3.95
N GLN A 279 -20.75 -27.85 -3.13
CA GLN A 279 -21.84 -28.47 -2.35
C GLN A 279 -22.87 -29.13 -3.28
N ALA A 280 -23.33 -28.40 -4.29
CA ALA A 280 -24.32 -28.91 -5.23
C ALA A 280 -23.79 -30.09 -6.07
N GLU A 281 -22.54 -30.03 -6.55
CA GLU A 281 -21.88 -31.13 -7.29
C GLU A 281 -21.84 -32.39 -6.44
N PHE A 282 -21.38 -32.31 -5.19
CA PHE A 282 -21.30 -33.45 -4.29
C PHE A 282 -22.70 -33.96 -3.90
N ILE A 283 -23.59 -33.11 -3.43
CA ILE A 283 -24.91 -33.51 -2.93
C ILE A 283 -25.74 -34.13 -4.06
N ARG A 284 -25.82 -33.51 -5.23
CA ARG A 284 -26.59 -34.04 -6.36
C ARG A 284 -26.05 -35.39 -6.87
N GLY A 285 -24.70 -35.48 -6.99
CA GLY A 285 -24.04 -36.73 -7.33
C GLY A 285 -24.34 -37.85 -6.30
N PHE A 286 -24.29 -37.50 -5.02
CA PHE A 286 -24.61 -38.41 -3.93
C PHE A 286 -26.09 -38.86 -3.98
N LEU A 287 -27.03 -37.93 -4.15
CA LEU A 287 -28.46 -38.23 -4.20
C LEU A 287 -28.81 -39.19 -5.33
N VAL A 288 -28.25 -38.97 -6.53
CA VAL A 288 -28.48 -39.83 -7.70
C VAL A 288 -27.97 -41.24 -7.43
N ARG A 289 -26.72 -41.38 -6.93
CA ARG A 289 -26.13 -42.68 -6.67
C ARG A 289 -26.75 -43.40 -5.48
N ALA A 290 -27.11 -42.68 -4.40
CA ALA A 290 -27.77 -43.23 -3.24
C ALA A 290 -29.14 -43.77 -3.60
N ALA A 291 -29.90 -43.13 -4.50
CA ALA A 291 -31.16 -43.61 -5.02
C ALA A 291 -30.97 -44.87 -5.86
N ALA A 292 -29.96 -44.94 -6.71
CA ALA A 292 -29.63 -46.10 -7.55
C ALA A 292 -29.22 -47.32 -6.70
N GLU A 293 -28.53 -47.14 -5.60
CA GLU A 293 -28.06 -48.18 -4.69
C GLU A 293 -29.03 -48.40 -3.51
N ASN A 294 -30.18 -47.71 -3.47
CA ASN A 294 -31.20 -47.80 -2.40
C ASN A 294 -30.62 -47.60 -0.98
N ILE A 295 -29.78 -46.58 -0.83
CA ILE A 295 -29.10 -46.25 0.43
C ILE A 295 -29.99 -45.38 1.30
N ASP A 296 -30.07 -45.74 2.61
CA ASP A 296 -30.76 -44.97 3.65
C ASP A 296 -29.78 -43.94 4.25
N TYR A 297 -30.12 -42.65 4.21
CA TYR A 297 -29.17 -41.56 4.59
C TYR A 297 -29.90 -40.35 5.17
N PHE A 298 -29.09 -39.53 5.88
CA PHE A 298 -29.44 -38.15 6.26
C PHE A 298 -28.34 -37.21 5.73
N LEU A 299 -28.73 -36.19 4.96
CA LEU A 299 -27.81 -35.12 4.59
C LEU A 299 -27.48 -34.26 5.81
N MET A 300 -26.26 -33.96 6.02
CA MET A 300 -25.76 -32.92 6.93
C MET A 300 -25.63 -31.60 6.12
N GLU A 301 -26.55 -30.58 6.28
CA GLU A 301 -27.76 -30.69 7.10
C GLU A 301 -28.94 -30.02 6.35
N GLY A 302 -30.11 -30.00 6.96
CA GLY A 302 -31.28 -29.41 6.30
C GLY A 302 -31.21 -27.89 6.19
N ILE A 303 -30.79 -27.21 7.25
CA ILE A 303 -30.77 -25.74 7.36
C ILE A 303 -29.43 -25.30 7.91
N ASP A 304 -28.87 -24.25 7.35
CA ASP A 304 -27.60 -23.63 7.82
C ASP A 304 -27.70 -23.23 9.30
N GLN A 305 -26.59 -23.45 10.04
CA GLN A 305 -26.49 -23.24 11.48
C GLN A 305 -25.39 -22.26 11.85
N PRO A 306 -25.63 -20.93 11.84
CA PRO A 306 -24.59 -19.89 12.08
C PRO A 306 -23.80 -20.04 13.38
N TRP A 307 -24.41 -20.57 14.45
CA TRP A 307 -23.78 -20.79 15.74
C TRP A 307 -22.65 -21.83 15.72
N LYS A 308 -22.66 -22.77 14.76
CA LYS A 308 -21.62 -23.82 14.63
C LYS A 308 -20.23 -23.28 14.26
N ILE A 309 -20.12 -21.99 13.94
CA ILE A 309 -18.82 -21.38 13.68
C ILE A 309 -17.86 -21.54 14.88
N GLU A 310 -18.39 -21.59 16.10
CA GLU A 310 -17.60 -21.76 17.33
C GLU A 310 -17.07 -23.20 17.50
N LEU A 311 -17.72 -24.19 16.91
CA LEU A 311 -17.36 -25.60 17.03
C LEU A 311 -16.55 -26.11 15.82
N GLU A 312 -16.99 -25.74 14.62
CA GLU A 312 -16.48 -26.30 13.36
C GLU A 312 -15.75 -25.26 12.49
N GLY A 313 -15.47 -24.06 13.04
CA GLY A 313 -14.82 -22.97 12.31
C GLY A 313 -15.72 -22.41 11.21
N ARG A 314 -15.10 -21.79 10.19
CA ARG A 314 -15.85 -21.09 9.14
C ARG A 314 -16.73 -21.97 8.25
N ALA A 315 -16.53 -23.29 8.24
CA ALA A 315 -17.38 -24.22 7.48
C ALA A 315 -18.66 -24.57 8.22
N GLY A 316 -18.63 -24.57 9.57
CA GLY A 316 -19.73 -25.00 10.43
C GLY A 316 -21.10 -24.39 10.11
N PRO A 317 -21.19 -23.07 9.84
CA PRO A 317 -22.45 -22.41 9.49
C PRO A 317 -23.13 -22.89 8.22
N TYR A 318 -22.43 -23.56 7.27
CA TYR A 318 -22.80 -23.61 5.86
C TYR A 318 -23.05 -25.01 5.30
N TRP A 319 -23.39 -25.99 6.15
CA TRP A 319 -23.68 -27.36 5.73
C TRP A 319 -25.09 -27.56 5.17
N GLY A 320 -26.03 -26.67 5.51
CA GLY A 320 -27.42 -26.78 5.13
C GLY A 320 -27.64 -26.85 3.61
N TYR A 321 -28.69 -27.62 3.20
CA TYR A 321 -29.28 -27.51 1.87
C TYR A 321 -30.02 -26.17 1.72
N LEU A 322 -30.74 -25.76 2.78
CA LEU A 322 -31.34 -24.43 2.90
C LEU A 322 -30.42 -23.52 3.67
N ASP A 323 -30.41 -22.23 3.30
CA ASP A 323 -29.74 -21.20 4.07
C ASP A 323 -30.40 -20.91 5.42
N ALA A 324 -29.83 -20.05 6.25
CA ALA A 324 -30.40 -19.68 7.55
C ALA A 324 -31.72 -18.89 7.44
N TYR A 325 -32.11 -18.46 6.24
CA TYR A 325 -33.42 -17.87 5.93
C TYR A 325 -34.40 -18.88 5.36
N ARG A 326 -34.05 -20.17 5.34
CA ARG A 326 -34.84 -21.31 4.83
C ARG A 326 -35.07 -21.26 3.33
N GLN A 327 -34.16 -20.64 2.58
CA GLN A 327 -34.18 -20.63 1.11
C GLN A 327 -33.22 -21.70 0.57
N PRO A 328 -33.57 -22.45 -0.49
CA PRO A 328 -32.63 -23.39 -1.11
C PRO A 328 -31.47 -22.66 -1.72
N LYS A 329 -30.24 -23.08 -1.38
CA LYS A 329 -29.03 -22.43 -1.89
C LYS A 329 -28.76 -22.71 -3.37
N TYR A 330 -29.32 -23.76 -3.90
CA TYR A 330 -29.26 -24.16 -5.32
C TYR A 330 -30.39 -25.10 -5.67
N SER A 331 -30.69 -25.19 -6.96
CA SER A 331 -31.68 -26.18 -7.49
C SER A 331 -31.07 -27.59 -7.51
N LEU A 332 -31.92 -28.63 -7.33
CA LEU A 332 -31.53 -30.03 -7.52
C LEU A 332 -31.44 -30.43 -9.00
N THR A 333 -31.85 -29.55 -9.92
CA THR A 333 -31.82 -29.76 -11.39
C THR A 333 -31.24 -28.55 -12.09
N GLY A 334 -30.75 -28.72 -13.33
CA GLY A 334 -30.23 -27.66 -14.16
C GLY A 334 -28.77 -27.26 -13.79
N PRO A 335 -28.16 -26.30 -14.48
CA PRO A 335 -26.82 -25.80 -14.21
C PRO A 335 -26.74 -25.07 -12.86
N ILE A 336 -25.56 -25.01 -12.28
CA ILE A 336 -25.28 -24.39 -10.97
C ILE A 336 -24.30 -23.25 -11.14
N GLU A 337 -24.60 -22.11 -10.55
CA GLU A 337 -23.71 -20.95 -10.49
C GLU A 337 -22.72 -21.08 -9.32
N ARG A 338 -21.47 -20.68 -9.53
CA ARG A 338 -20.46 -20.64 -8.45
C ARG A 338 -20.79 -19.60 -7.38
N ASP A 339 -21.21 -18.44 -7.81
CA ASP A 339 -21.68 -17.34 -6.97
C ASP A 339 -23.07 -16.93 -7.49
N PRO A 340 -24.16 -17.31 -6.77
CA PRO A 340 -25.52 -16.98 -7.22
C PRO A 340 -25.80 -15.48 -7.37
N ASN A 341 -24.98 -14.63 -6.74
CA ASN A 341 -25.15 -13.18 -6.75
C ASN A 341 -24.16 -12.45 -7.69
N TRP A 342 -23.40 -13.18 -8.53
CA TRP A 342 -22.36 -12.58 -9.34
C TRP A 342 -22.88 -11.54 -10.32
N GLU A 343 -24.06 -11.77 -10.94
CA GLU A 343 -24.68 -10.82 -11.88
C GLU A 343 -24.98 -9.48 -11.21
N THR A 344 -25.55 -9.51 -10.02
CA THR A 344 -25.85 -8.31 -9.23
C THR A 344 -24.57 -7.53 -8.89
N LYS A 345 -23.52 -8.24 -8.45
CA LYS A 345 -22.20 -7.65 -8.14
C LYS A 345 -21.58 -7.04 -9.39
N ALA A 346 -21.59 -7.77 -10.51
CA ALA A 346 -21.08 -7.32 -11.80
C ALA A 346 -21.86 -6.10 -12.35
N ALA A 347 -23.19 -6.14 -12.25
CA ALA A 347 -24.06 -5.04 -12.68
C ALA A 347 -23.81 -3.77 -11.85
N LEU A 348 -23.72 -3.89 -10.52
CA LEU A 348 -23.42 -2.78 -9.62
C LEU A 348 -22.03 -2.19 -9.93
N ALA A 349 -21.00 -3.04 -10.06
CA ALA A 349 -19.64 -2.61 -10.38
C ALA A 349 -19.57 -1.94 -11.77
N SER A 350 -20.29 -2.48 -12.76
CA SER A 350 -20.33 -1.92 -14.10
C SER A 350 -21.09 -0.58 -14.14
N ALA A 351 -22.21 -0.46 -13.44
CA ALA A 351 -22.99 0.77 -13.39
C ALA A 351 -22.22 1.93 -12.74
N ILE A 352 -21.58 1.69 -11.57
CA ILE A 352 -20.70 2.68 -10.94
C ILE A 352 -19.50 2.95 -11.85
N GLY A 353 -18.96 1.90 -12.45
CA GLY A 353 -17.82 1.98 -13.37
C GLY A 353 -18.09 2.87 -14.57
N VAL A 354 -19.24 2.74 -15.23
CA VAL A 354 -19.61 3.60 -16.39
C VAL A 354 -19.54 5.07 -16.03
N VAL A 355 -20.09 5.46 -14.87
CA VAL A 355 -20.10 6.86 -14.44
C VAL A 355 -18.68 7.37 -14.17
N ALA A 356 -17.89 6.64 -13.41
CA ALA A 356 -16.52 7.02 -13.04
C ALA A 356 -15.59 7.02 -14.27
N LEU A 357 -15.71 6.00 -15.13
CA LEU A 357 -14.93 5.87 -16.36
C LEU A 357 -15.30 6.97 -17.36
N PHE A 358 -16.59 7.25 -17.55
CA PHE A 358 -17.03 8.34 -18.43
C PHE A 358 -16.46 9.68 -17.96
N TRP A 359 -16.59 9.98 -16.67
CA TRP A 359 -16.02 11.20 -16.08
C TRP A 359 -14.51 11.29 -16.33
N PHE A 360 -13.77 10.21 -16.10
CA PHE A 360 -12.32 10.18 -16.33
C PHE A 360 -11.98 10.33 -17.81
N MET A 361 -12.60 9.52 -18.71
CA MET A 361 -12.36 9.54 -20.16
C MET A 361 -12.67 10.89 -20.79
N PHE A 362 -13.70 11.57 -20.29
CA PHE A 362 -14.09 12.89 -20.74
C PHE A 362 -13.15 13.98 -20.21
N SER A 363 -12.87 13.98 -18.89
CA SER A 363 -12.04 15.00 -18.23
C SER A 363 -10.58 14.94 -18.70
N PHE A 364 -10.06 13.76 -18.94
CA PHE A 364 -8.68 13.50 -19.37
C PHE A 364 -8.57 13.03 -20.83
N SER A 365 -9.44 13.54 -21.69
CA SER A 365 -9.45 13.22 -23.13
C SER A 365 -8.17 13.66 -23.86
N ASN A 366 -7.37 14.51 -23.25
CA ASN A 366 -6.05 14.95 -23.72
C ASN A 366 -4.96 13.88 -23.55
N LEU A 367 -5.14 12.90 -22.68
CA LEU A 367 -4.21 11.77 -22.55
C LEU A 367 -4.31 10.85 -23.77
N GLN A 368 -3.19 10.24 -24.13
CA GLN A 368 -3.15 9.22 -25.17
C GLN A 368 -4.07 8.04 -24.84
N LEU A 369 -4.61 7.40 -25.85
CA LEU A 369 -5.57 6.30 -25.70
C LEU A 369 -5.06 5.15 -24.80
N PRO A 370 -3.80 4.67 -24.94
CA PRO A 370 -3.28 3.63 -24.04
C PRO A 370 -3.28 4.06 -22.56
N SER A 371 -2.97 5.32 -22.28
CA SER A 371 -2.99 5.88 -20.91
C SER A 371 -4.40 5.83 -20.30
N ARG A 372 -5.39 6.23 -21.09
CA ARG A 372 -6.81 6.23 -20.67
C ARG A 372 -7.32 4.82 -20.43
N ILE A 373 -7.02 3.89 -21.34
CA ILE A 373 -7.43 2.48 -21.20
C ILE A 373 -6.76 1.87 -19.97
N ALA A 374 -5.44 2.03 -19.80
CA ALA A 374 -4.72 1.47 -18.68
C ALA A 374 -5.27 1.97 -17.33
N PHE A 375 -5.49 3.28 -17.20
CA PHE A 375 -6.09 3.85 -15.99
C PHE A 375 -7.53 3.36 -15.78
N GLY A 376 -8.33 3.30 -16.85
CA GLY A 376 -9.70 2.81 -16.79
C GLY A 376 -9.81 1.36 -16.31
N LEU A 377 -8.90 0.49 -16.72
CA LEU A 377 -8.85 -0.91 -16.27
C LEU A 377 -8.57 -1.02 -14.77
N VAL A 378 -7.60 -0.25 -14.25
CA VAL A 378 -7.29 -0.25 -12.82
C VAL A 378 -8.42 0.37 -12.00
N LEU A 379 -9.01 1.46 -12.49
CA LEU A 379 -10.17 2.09 -11.83
C LEU A 379 -11.35 1.11 -11.75
N GLN A 380 -11.67 0.41 -12.86
CA GLN A 380 -12.73 -0.58 -12.88
C GLN A 380 -12.46 -1.76 -11.94
N ALA A 381 -11.21 -2.24 -11.88
CA ALA A 381 -10.83 -3.30 -10.94
C ALA A 381 -11.01 -2.88 -9.48
N VAL A 382 -10.65 -1.64 -9.14
CA VAL A 382 -10.89 -1.07 -7.80
C VAL A 382 -12.39 -1.00 -7.49
N ILE A 383 -13.21 -0.52 -8.43
CA ILE A 383 -14.66 -0.46 -8.26
C ILE A 383 -15.24 -1.87 -8.05
N SER A 384 -14.79 -2.87 -8.82
CA SER A 384 -15.22 -4.27 -8.66
C SER A 384 -14.84 -4.84 -7.30
N LEU A 385 -13.63 -4.51 -6.79
CA LEU A 385 -13.21 -4.89 -5.43
C LEU A 385 -14.17 -4.32 -4.37
N PHE A 386 -14.57 -3.05 -4.49
CA PHE A 386 -15.50 -2.44 -3.55
C PHE A 386 -16.93 -2.98 -3.69
N ALA A 387 -17.40 -3.27 -4.90
CA ALA A 387 -18.69 -3.92 -5.12
C ALA A 387 -18.73 -5.29 -4.42
N TRP A 388 -17.67 -6.07 -4.53
CA TRP A 388 -17.54 -7.35 -3.83
C TRP A 388 -17.46 -7.18 -2.31
N LEU A 389 -16.71 -6.18 -1.82
CA LEU A 389 -16.61 -5.87 -0.39
C LEU A 389 -17.97 -5.50 0.24
N VAL A 390 -18.78 -4.72 -0.48
CA VAL A 390 -20.13 -4.34 -0.05
C VAL A 390 -21.06 -5.57 -0.02
N ALA A 391 -20.83 -6.57 -0.86
CA ALA A 391 -21.61 -7.80 -0.90
C ALA A 391 -21.31 -8.75 0.26
N LEU A 392 -20.14 -8.66 0.93
CA LEU A 392 -19.73 -9.58 2.00
C LEU A 392 -20.79 -9.82 3.09
N PRO A 393 -21.47 -8.78 3.64
CA PRO A 393 -22.47 -9.00 4.68
C PRO A 393 -23.72 -9.75 4.19
N PHE A 394 -23.94 -9.83 2.88
CA PHE A 394 -25.04 -10.56 2.26
C PHE A 394 -24.66 -12.00 1.93
N ASP A 395 -23.37 -12.25 1.67
CA ASP A 395 -22.85 -13.56 1.33
C ASP A 395 -22.46 -14.40 2.56
N TYR A 396 -22.19 -13.75 3.71
CA TYR A 396 -21.69 -14.40 4.93
C TYR A 396 -22.53 -14.09 6.16
N TYR A 397 -22.61 -15.05 7.08
CA TYR A 397 -23.23 -14.85 8.41
C TYR A 397 -22.27 -14.09 9.32
N MET A 398 -22.40 -12.74 9.33
CA MET A 398 -21.50 -11.85 10.05
C MET A 398 -21.76 -11.85 11.56
N ARG A 399 -20.71 -12.08 12.36
CA ARG A 399 -20.71 -11.91 13.82
C ARG A 399 -20.38 -10.46 14.18
N PRO A 400 -20.63 -10.00 15.41
CA PRO A 400 -20.25 -8.65 15.85
C PRO A 400 -18.76 -8.33 15.62
N ILE A 401 -17.86 -9.30 15.82
CA ILE A 401 -16.43 -9.16 15.58
C ILE A 401 -16.13 -8.96 14.08
N ASP A 402 -16.84 -9.65 13.19
CA ASP A 402 -16.64 -9.54 11.74
C ASP A 402 -17.06 -8.15 11.22
N TRP A 403 -18.11 -7.55 11.79
CA TRP A 403 -18.50 -6.16 11.53
C TRP A 403 -17.43 -5.17 11.99
N THR A 404 -16.80 -5.40 13.14
CA THR A 404 -15.70 -4.57 13.63
C THR A 404 -14.52 -4.60 12.65
N PHE A 405 -14.18 -5.78 12.14
CA PHE A 405 -13.15 -5.90 11.10
C PHE A 405 -13.51 -5.18 9.81
N LEU A 406 -14.76 -5.28 9.37
CA LEU A 406 -15.22 -4.62 8.15
C LEU A 406 -15.13 -3.09 8.26
N VAL A 407 -15.48 -2.52 9.43
CA VAL A 407 -15.35 -1.08 9.71
C VAL A 407 -13.89 -0.60 9.63
N ILE A 408 -12.92 -1.43 9.98
CA ILE A 408 -11.49 -1.09 9.85
C ILE A 408 -11.00 -1.36 8.42
N LEU A 409 -11.43 -2.45 7.81
CA LEU A 409 -11.00 -2.91 6.50
C LEU A 409 -11.40 -1.94 5.37
N VAL A 410 -12.66 -1.48 5.37
CA VAL A 410 -13.17 -0.59 4.31
C VAL A 410 -12.37 0.72 4.21
N PRO A 411 -12.16 1.50 5.29
CA PRO A 411 -11.32 2.71 5.21
C PRO A 411 -9.87 2.41 4.83
N SER A 412 -9.31 1.29 5.29
CA SER A 412 -7.94 0.88 4.97
C SER A 412 -7.78 0.57 3.47
N LEU A 413 -8.71 -0.18 2.89
CA LEU A 413 -8.73 -0.47 1.45
C LEU A 413 -9.03 0.79 0.62
N LEU A 414 -9.88 1.69 1.12
CA LEU A 414 -10.14 2.98 0.47
C LEU A 414 -8.87 3.84 0.41
N ALA A 415 -8.15 3.96 1.52
CA ALA A 415 -6.88 4.68 1.59
C ALA A 415 -5.84 4.06 0.65
N MET A 416 -5.68 2.73 0.67
CA MET A 416 -4.76 2.02 -0.22
C MET A 416 -5.14 2.20 -1.70
N SER A 417 -6.42 2.09 -2.04
CA SER A 417 -6.91 2.29 -3.42
C SER A 417 -6.70 3.73 -3.88
N THR A 418 -6.86 4.71 -2.99
CA THR A 418 -6.57 6.12 -3.30
C THR A 418 -5.09 6.32 -3.61
N ILE A 419 -4.19 5.74 -2.81
CA ILE A 419 -2.74 5.78 -3.07
C ILE A 419 -2.42 5.08 -4.40
N LEU A 420 -3.03 3.92 -4.66
CA LEU A 420 -2.85 3.19 -5.92
C LEU A 420 -3.26 4.03 -7.12
N LEU A 421 -4.47 4.57 -7.13
CA LEU A 421 -5.02 5.35 -8.24
C LEU A 421 -4.24 6.65 -8.47
N THR A 422 -3.80 7.35 -7.42
CA THR A 422 -2.99 8.56 -7.56
C THR A 422 -1.61 8.27 -8.15
N ASN A 423 -0.91 7.25 -7.66
CA ASN A 423 0.38 6.83 -8.21
C ASN A 423 0.24 6.30 -9.64
N PHE A 424 -0.86 5.60 -9.93
CA PHE A 424 -1.09 5.08 -11.27
C PHE A 424 -1.48 6.19 -12.26
N PHE A 425 -2.16 7.24 -11.80
CA PHE A 425 -2.42 8.41 -12.63
C PHE A 425 -1.12 9.13 -13.01
N GLU A 426 -0.21 9.33 -12.05
CA GLU A 426 1.15 9.85 -12.33
C GLU A 426 1.88 8.95 -13.34
N PHE A 427 1.82 7.63 -13.14
CA PHE A 427 2.43 6.66 -14.05
C PHE A 427 1.88 6.78 -15.48
N VAL A 428 0.57 6.72 -15.71
CA VAL A 428 0.00 6.74 -17.07
C VAL A 428 0.19 8.08 -17.76
N GLU A 429 0.29 9.17 -17.01
CA GLU A 429 0.58 10.48 -17.60
C GLU A 429 2.05 10.60 -17.99
N MET A 430 2.95 10.16 -17.13
CA MET A 430 4.39 10.34 -17.31
C MET A 430 5.03 9.29 -18.21
N PHE A 431 4.48 8.07 -18.29
CA PHE A 431 5.07 6.98 -19.06
C PHE A 431 5.03 7.25 -20.57
N TRP A 432 3.97 7.86 -21.08
CA TRP A 432 3.83 8.23 -22.49
C TRP A 432 4.21 9.71 -22.72
N PRO A 433 5.33 10.02 -23.38
CA PRO A 433 5.83 11.39 -23.55
C PRO A 433 4.85 12.36 -24.22
N GLY A 434 3.99 11.86 -25.10
CA GLY A 434 2.98 12.66 -25.79
C GLY A 434 1.83 13.18 -24.91
N ASN A 435 1.79 12.80 -23.63
CA ASN A 435 0.84 13.36 -22.67
C ASN A 435 1.29 14.71 -22.09
N LEU A 436 2.61 15.03 -22.13
CA LEU A 436 3.15 16.25 -21.57
C LEU A 436 3.00 17.42 -22.55
N ARG A 437 2.48 18.54 -22.08
CA ARG A 437 2.21 19.77 -22.83
C ARG A 437 3.02 20.95 -22.33
N HIS A 438 3.24 21.05 -21.02
CA HIS A 438 3.95 22.13 -20.35
C HIS A 438 5.40 21.74 -20.06
N VAL A 439 6.20 21.61 -21.13
CA VAL A 439 7.64 21.33 -21.01
C VAL A 439 8.40 22.63 -21.29
N TYR A 440 8.80 23.31 -20.20
CA TYR A 440 9.58 24.53 -20.32
C TYR A 440 11.06 24.21 -20.51
N ARG A 441 11.71 24.97 -21.42
CA ARG A 441 13.14 24.87 -21.74
C ARG A 441 13.83 26.19 -21.47
N PRO A 442 15.17 26.25 -21.37
CA PRO A 442 15.89 27.54 -21.33
C PRO A 442 15.41 28.47 -22.44
N ARG A 443 15.10 29.70 -22.06
CA ARG A 443 14.66 30.77 -22.96
C ARG A 443 15.62 31.97 -22.79
N PRO A 444 16.79 31.92 -23.47
CA PRO A 444 17.79 33.01 -23.34
C PRO A 444 17.22 34.36 -23.67
N LEU A 445 17.64 35.37 -22.93
CA LEU A 445 17.38 36.75 -23.28
C LEU A 445 17.96 37.07 -24.69
N ALA A 446 17.21 37.79 -25.49
CA ALA A 446 17.67 38.25 -26.79
C ALA A 446 18.94 39.16 -26.61
N PRO A 447 19.87 39.15 -27.57
CA PRO A 447 20.98 40.05 -27.52
C PRO A 447 20.52 41.50 -27.43
N GLY A 448 21.02 42.27 -26.43
CA GLY A 448 20.61 43.65 -26.18
C GLY A 448 19.29 43.85 -25.47
N ALA A 449 18.58 42.77 -25.10
CA ALA A 449 17.39 42.90 -24.26
C ALA A 449 17.72 43.42 -22.86
N ARG A 450 16.78 44.13 -22.25
CA ARG A 450 16.91 44.58 -20.84
C ARG A 450 17.08 43.39 -19.93
N GLU A 451 18.09 43.44 -19.07
CA GLU A 451 18.28 42.51 -17.97
C GLU A 451 17.52 43.02 -16.73
N PRO A 452 16.39 42.37 -16.27
CA PRO A 452 15.72 42.77 -15.05
C PRO A 452 16.62 42.59 -13.84
N LYS A 453 16.49 43.46 -12.82
CA LYS A 453 17.35 43.40 -11.62
C LYS A 453 17.02 42.18 -10.79
N VAL A 454 18.03 41.34 -10.48
CA VAL A 454 17.92 40.13 -9.69
C VAL A 454 18.67 40.28 -8.38
N SER A 455 18.00 40.09 -7.23
CA SER A 455 18.63 39.98 -5.91
C SER A 455 18.80 38.52 -5.53
N LEU A 456 20.02 38.02 -5.39
CA LEU A 456 20.32 36.64 -5.04
C LEU A 456 20.57 36.51 -3.55
N HIS A 457 19.74 35.77 -2.84
CA HIS A 457 19.85 35.53 -1.40
C HIS A 457 20.49 34.17 -1.12
N LEU A 458 21.58 34.20 -0.34
CA LEU A 458 22.31 33.02 0.10
C LEU A 458 22.32 32.96 1.62
N ALA A 459 21.45 32.12 2.20
CA ALA A 459 21.37 31.92 3.64
C ALA A 459 22.37 30.84 4.10
N CYS A 460 23.19 31.14 5.09
CA CYS A 460 24.18 30.23 5.68
C CYS A 460 23.94 30.03 7.18
N CYS A 461 24.32 28.90 7.72
CA CYS A 461 24.29 28.64 9.16
C CYS A 461 25.23 27.48 9.50
N ASN A 462 26.31 27.75 10.22
CA ASN A 462 27.32 26.77 10.60
C ASN A 462 27.94 25.99 9.41
N GLU A 463 28.06 26.61 8.25
CA GLU A 463 28.59 25.97 7.03
C GLU A 463 30.12 26.12 6.93
N GLN A 464 30.78 25.21 6.21
CA GLN A 464 32.22 25.26 5.99
C GLN A 464 32.56 26.43 5.05
N PRO A 465 33.59 27.29 5.38
CA PRO A 465 33.91 28.47 4.59
C PRO A 465 34.23 28.16 3.12
N ASP A 466 35.03 27.13 2.86
CA ASP A 466 35.42 26.73 1.50
C ASP A 466 34.20 26.41 0.62
N MET A 467 33.17 25.81 1.21
CA MET A 467 31.92 25.45 0.52
C MET A 467 31.14 26.71 0.15
N VAL A 468 30.96 27.63 1.09
CA VAL A 468 30.23 28.89 0.90
C VAL A 468 30.98 29.76 -0.12
N ILE A 469 32.28 29.87 0.00
CA ILE A 469 33.15 30.64 -0.93
C ILE A 469 33.08 30.04 -2.36
N ALA A 470 33.02 28.72 -2.50
CA ALA A 470 32.84 28.09 -3.82
C ALA A 470 31.50 28.49 -4.47
N THR A 471 30.43 28.56 -3.67
CA THR A 471 29.12 29.04 -4.12
C THR A 471 29.21 30.52 -4.55
N ILE A 472 29.78 31.38 -3.71
CA ILE A 472 29.94 32.82 -4.01
C ILE A 472 30.77 33.04 -5.28
N LYS A 473 31.87 32.29 -5.46
CA LYS A 473 32.67 32.34 -6.70
C LYS A 473 31.86 31.98 -7.93
N SER A 474 30.97 31.02 -7.84
CA SER A 474 30.12 30.64 -8.97
C SER A 474 29.06 31.71 -9.28
N LEU A 475 28.57 32.43 -8.26
CA LEU A 475 27.68 33.58 -8.42
C LEU A 475 28.43 34.78 -9.05
N ALA A 476 29.65 35.01 -8.64
CA ALA A 476 30.50 36.08 -9.24
C ALA A 476 30.86 35.81 -10.72
N ALA A 477 30.76 34.56 -11.16
CA ALA A 477 31.02 34.14 -12.53
C ALA A 477 29.76 34.13 -13.43
N LEU A 478 28.62 34.61 -12.96
CA LEU A 478 27.38 34.67 -13.75
C LEU A 478 27.53 35.59 -14.98
N ASP A 479 27.03 35.14 -16.13
CA ASP A 479 26.92 35.91 -17.36
C ASP A 479 25.66 36.77 -17.31
N TYR A 480 25.64 37.77 -16.40
CA TYR A 480 24.49 38.64 -16.15
C TYR A 480 25.01 39.92 -15.51
N SER A 481 24.56 41.09 -15.94
CA SER A 481 25.14 42.36 -15.50
C SER A 481 24.37 43.01 -14.36
N ASN A 482 23.04 42.84 -14.31
CA ASN A 482 22.15 43.55 -13.40
C ASN A 482 21.70 42.69 -12.22
N PHE A 483 22.61 42.38 -11.28
CA PHE A 483 22.26 41.60 -10.08
C PHE A 483 23.04 42.05 -8.84
N GLU A 484 22.53 41.67 -7.67
CA GLU A 484 23.25 41.74 -6.39
C GLU A 484 23.20 40.36 -5.69
N VAL A 485 24.16 40.15 -4.77
CA VAL A 485 24.24 38.92 -3.94
C VAL A 485 24.27 39.33 -2.48
N LEU A 486 23.28 38.86 -1.72
CA LEU A 486 23.15 39.04 -0.27
C LEU A 486 23.48 37.71 0.42
N VAL A 487 24.64 37.64 1.06
CA VAL A 487 25.07 36.50 1.88
C VAL A 487 24.65 36.78 3.32
N ILE A 488 23.76 35.93 3.87
CA ILE A 488 23.17 36.13 5.18
C ILE A 488 23.57 34.94 6.07
N ASP A 489 24.56 35.13 6.90
CA ASP A 489 24.98 34.15 7.87
C ASP A 489 24.20 34.36 9.17
N ASN A 490 23.39 33.35 9.54
CA ASN A 490 22.55 33.44 10.73
C ASN A 490 22.88 32.36 11.77
N ASN A 491 22.97 32.79 13.03
CA ASN A 491 23.18 31.92 14.19
C ASN A 491 24.49 31.09 14.19
N THR A 492 25.50 31.46 13.36
CA THR A 492 26.84 30.86 13.40
C THR A 492 27.65 31.45 14.54
N LYS A 493 28.02 30.64 15.51
CA LYS A 493 28.77 31.10 16.70
C LYS A 493 30.31 31.08 16.55
N ASP A 494 30.80 30.12 15.72
CA ASP A 494 32.20 29.92 15.50
C ASP A 494 32.73 30.90 14.44
N GLU A 495 33.56 31.85 14.86
CA GLU A 495 34.17 32.85 13.98
C GLU A 495 34.99 32.24 12.85
N LYS A 496 35.54 31.04 13.05
CA LYS A 496 36.27 30.32 12.01
C LYS A 496 35.40 29.90 10.83
N LEU A 497 34.10 29.89 10.99
CA LEU A 497 33.16 29.52 9.92
C LEU A 497 32.66 30.72 9.12
N TRP A 498 32.41 31.89 9.74
CA TRP A 498 31.83 33.02 9.02
C TRP A 498 32.87 34.10 8.65
N LYS A 499 33.92 34.36 9.50
CA LYS A 499 34.93 35.40 9.19
C LYS A 499 35.66 35.20 7.88
N PRO A 500 36.13 33.98 7.51
CA PRO A 500 36.77 33.79 6.22
C PRO A 500 35.83 34.07 5.03
N VAL A 501 34.51 33.91 5.21
CA VAL A 501 33.51 34.24 4.19
C VAL A 501 33.38 35.77 4.09
N GLU A 502 33.29 36.48 5.21
CA GLU A 502 33.26 37.95 5.28
C GLU A 502 34.53 38.58 4.62
N GLU A 503 35.70 38.08 4.99
CA GLU A 503 36.97 38.52 4.40
C GLU A 503 37.01 38.31 2.88
N PHE A 504 36.50 37.15 2.40
CA PHE A 504 36.40 36.92 0.98
C PHE A 504 35.40 37.86 0.29
N MET A 505 34.22 38.08 0.91
CA MET A 505 33.20 39.01 0.38
C MET A 505 33.74 40.44 0.24
N ALA A 506 34.58 40.90 1.15
CA ALA A 506 35.24 42.22 1.09
C ALA A 506 36.15 42.39 -0.13
N THR A 507 36.55 41.31 -0.80
CA THR A 507 37.35 41.35 -2.04
C THR A 507 36.52 41.46 -3.33
N LEU A 508 35.18 41.38 -3.21
CA LEU A 508 34.26 41.37 -4.33
C LEU A 508 33.67 42.80 -4.58
N PRO A 509 33.05 43.05 -5.77
CA PRO A 509 32.39 44.32 -6.06
C PRO A 509 31.26 44.66 -5.09
N GLU A 510 30.84 45.93 -5.03
CA GLU A 510 29.85 46.48 -4.10
C GLU A 510 28.42 45.81 -4.18
N ASN A 511 28.11 45.19 -5.29
CA ASN A 511 26.87 44.40 -5.44
C ASN A 511 26.89 43.07 -4.67
N PHE A 512 28.00 42.72 -4.00
CA PHE A 512 28.13 41.58 -3.08
C PHE A 512 28.18 42.10 -1.65
N LYS A 513 27.14 41.77 -0.84
CA LYS A 513 26.97 42.22 0.54
C LYS A 513 26.94 41.03 1.49
N PHE A 514 27.63 41.16 2.65
CA PHE A 514 27.65 40.15 3.71
C PHE A 514 26.99 40.66 4.97
N PHE A 515 26.15 39.85 5.59
CA PHE A 515 25.46 40.15 6.83
C PHE A 515 25.61 38.99 7.82
N HIS A 516 26.22 39.22 8.97
CA HIS A 516 26.32 38.29 10.08
C HIS A 516 25.26 38.60 11.12
N LEU A 517 24.36 37.61 11.40
CA LEU A 517 23.28 37.71 12.36
C LEU A 517 23.52 36.73 13.51
N PRO A 518 24.21 37.12 14.60
CA PRO A 518 24.66 36.19 15.65
C PRO A 518 23.54 35.54 16.44
N LYS A 519 22.38 36.18 16.46
CA LYS A 519 21.13 35.62 17.05
C LYS A 519 19.94 36.15 16.30
N TRP A 520 19.34 35.31 15.44
CA TRP A 520 18.20 35.69 14.62
C TRP A 520 17.12 34.58 14.64
N PRO A 521 15.82 34.93 14.81
CA PRO A 521 14.74 33.96 14.84
C PRO A 521 14.35 33.47 13.43
N GLY A 522 13.48 32.46 13.33
CA GLY A 522 12.85 32.04 12.08
C GLY A 522 13.71 31.18 11.17
N PHE A 523 14.84 30.68 11.63
CA PHE A 523 15.73 29.76 10.87
C PHE A 523 16.09 30.35 9.48
N LYS A 524 16.05 29.53 8.40
CA LYS A 524 16.31 29.95 7.03
C LYS A 524 15.30 31.01 6.56
N ALA A 525 14.02 30.81 6.85
CA ALA A 525 12.97 31.80 6.50
C ALA A 525 13.22 33.17 7.14
N GLY A 526 13.63 33.20 8.42
CA GLY A 526 13.99 34.43 9.12
C GLY A 526 15.21 35.13 8.50
N ALA A 527 16.25 34.39 8.12
CA ALA A 527 17.41 34.92 7.41
C ALA A 527 17.00 35.49 6.04
N LEU A 528 16.19 34.76 5.28
CA LEU A 528 15.70 35.23 3.99
C LEU A 528 14.80 36.48 4.15
N ASN A 529 13.97 36.56 5.18
CA ASN A 529 13.17 37.75 5.50
C ASN A 529 14.03 38.98 5.86
N TYR A 530 15.14 38.74 6.57
CA TYR A 530 16.13 39.81 6.76
C TYR A 530 16.73 40.27 5.40
N GLY A 531 17.08 39.30 4.52
CA GLY A 531 17.53 39.60 3.16
C GLY A 531 16.52 40.44 2.36
N LEU A 532 15.22 40.18 2.51
CA LEU A 532 14.17 41.03 1.88
C LEU A 532 14.27 42.49 2.31
N THR A 533 14.66 42.80 3.55
CA THR A 533 14.84 44.18 4.02
C THR A 533 16.09 44.87 3.47
N GLN A 534 17.05 44.08 2.98
CA GLN A 534 18.34 44.55 2.41
C GLN A 534 18.34 44.50 0.88
N THR A 535 17.26 43.96 0.28
CA THR A 535 17.09 43.86 -1.18
C THR A 535 17.01 45.25 -1.81
N ALA A 536 17.72 45.45 -2.92
CA ALA A 536 17.69 46.70 -3.67
C ALA A 536 16.25 47.07 -4.06
N PRO A 537 15.86 48.36 -3.91
CA PRO A 537 14.48 48.81 -4.16
C PRO A 537 14.00 48.57 -5.60
N ASP A 538 14.94 48.51 -6.55
CA ASP A 538 14.69 48.29 -7.97
C ASP A 538 14.77 46.78 -8.37
N ALA A 539 14.90 45.87 -7.39
CA ALA A 539 14.92 44.43 -7.67
C ALA A 539 13.54 43.91 -8.12
N GLU A 540 13.49 43.30 -9.29
CA GLU A 540 12.26 42.74 -9.88
C GLU A 540 12.10 41.27 -9.56
N ILE A 541 13.21 40.57 -9.33
CA ILE A 541 13.28 39.11 -9.12
C ILE A 541 14.19 38.86 -7.92
N ILE A 542 13.77 37.92 -7.05
CA ILE A 542 14.55 37.44 -5.92
C ILE A 542 14.90 35.97 -6.17
N GLY A 543 16.18 35.64 -6.18
CA GLY A 543 16.69 34.28 -6.31
C GLY A 543 17.15 33.71 -4.98
N VAL A 544 16.92 32.44 -4.72
CA VAL A 544 17.44 31.74 -3.53
C VAL A 544 18.39 30.64 -3.95
N VAL A 545 19.58 30.63 -3.32
CA VAL A 545 20.62 29.65 -3.54
C VAL A 545 21.11 29.11 -2.19
N ASP A 546 21.14 27.77 -2.03
CA ASP A 546 21.73 27.16 -0.83
C ASP A 546 23.25 27.30 -0.81
N ALA A 547 23.83 27.32 0.38
CA ALA A 547 25.25 27.60 0.63
C ALA A 547 26.25 26.59 -0.03
N ASP A 548 25.77 25.45 -0.47
CA ASP A 548 26.59 24.38 -1.09
C ASP A 548 26.41 24.24 -2.62
N TYR A 549 25.70 25.19 -3.28
CA TYR A 549 25.42 25.12 -4.72
C TYR A 549 26.50 25.85 -5.56
N VAL A 550 26.94 25.18 -6.61
CA VAL A 550 27.71 25.79 -7.69
C VAL A 550 26.78 25.98 -8.87
N VAL A 551 26.53 27.22 -9.26
CA VAL A 551 25.58 27.59 -10.31
C VAL A 551 26.22 27.62 -11.69
N VAL A 552 25.40 27.40 -12.74
CA VAL A 552 25.81 27.52 -14.14
C VAL A 552 25.86 29.00 -14.54
N ARG A 553 26.93 29.44 -15.24
CA ARG A 553 27.13 30.84 -15.63
C ARG A 553 25.95 31.50 -16.30
N ARG A 554 25.19 30.78 -17.12
CA ARG A 554 24.06 31.28 -17.88
C ARG A 554 22.71 31.15 -17.14
N TRP A 555 22.68 30.71 -15.89
CA TRP A 555 21.43 30.45 -15.15
C TRP A 555 20.43 31.58 -15.26
N LEU A 556 20.79 32.80 -14.85
CA LEU A 556 19.86 33.95 -14.92
C LEU A 556 19.45 34.25 -16.36
N LYS A 557 20.43 34.36 -17.25
CA LYS A 557 20.21 34.68 -18.67
C LYS A 557 19.26 33.73 -19.39
N ASP A 558 19.25 32.44 -18.99
CA ASP A 558 18.48 31.39 -19.63
C ASP A 558 17.05 31.26 -19.06
N VAL A 559 16.70 31.89 -17.90
CA VAL A 559 15.42 31.70 -17.26
C VAL A 559 14.66 32.99 -16.86
N VAL A 560 15.32 34.15 -16.78
CA VAL A 560 14.64 35.40 -16.35
C VAL A 560 13.58 35.88 -17.33
N SER A 561 13.70 35.57 -18.63
CA SER A 561 12.69 35.91 -19.64
C SER A 561 11.32 35.30 -19.41
N TYR A 562 11.18 34.33 -18.51
CA TYR A 562 9.86 33.82 -18.10
C TYR A 562 9.05 34.82 -17.27
N PHE A 563 9.74 35.81 -16.65
CA PHE A 563 9.09 36.89 -15.89
C PHE A 563 8.57 38.03 -16.76
N ASP A 564 8.79 37.99 -18.08
CA ASP A 564 8.10 38.90 -19.04
C ASP A 564 6.57 38.69 -18.95
N ASP A 565 6.13 37.51 -18.60
CA ASP A 565 4.74 37.22 -18.26
C ASP A 565 4.45 37.69 -16.80
N PRO A 566 3.59 38.70 -16.61
CA PRO A 566 3.32 39.30 -15.29
C PRO A 566 2.72 38.30 -14.30
N ASP A 567 2.05 37.27 -14.78
CA ASP A 567 1.45 36.24 -13.92
C ASP A 567 2.44 35.16 -13.45
N THR A 568 3.64 35.12 -14.04
CA THR A 568 4.69 34.23 -13.59
C THR A 568 5.34 34.76 -12.31
N ALA A 569 5.06 34.05 -11.17
CA ALA A 569 5.67 34.40 -9.89
C ALA A 569 6.89 33.57 -9.52
N VAL A 570 7.01 32.33 -9.99
CA VAL A 570 8.12 31.44 -9.67
C VAL A 570 8.67 30.74 -10.92
N VAL A 571 9.99 30.70 -11.03
CA VAL A 571 10.69 29.84 -12.00
C VAL A 571 11.64 28.94 -11.21
N GLN A 572 11.36 27.63 -11.23
CA GLN A 572 12.11 26.60 -10.50
C GLN A 572 12.94 25.74 -11.45
N SER A 573 14.21 25.54 -11.15
CA SER A 573 15.08 24.54 -11.79
C SER A 573 15.29 23.33 -10.86
N PRO A 574 15.62 22.13 -11.41
CA PRO A 574 15.82 20.94 -10.60
C PRO A 574 17.00 21.08 -9.63
N GLN A 575 16.87 20.50 -8.45
CA GLN A 575 18.01 20.27 -7.58
C GLN A 575 18.83 19.12 -8.14
N ALA A 576 20.11 19.37 -8.42
CA ALA A 576 21.07 18.36 -8.82
C ALA A 576 22.27 18.36 -7.88
N HIS A 577 23.06 17.31 -7.92
CA HIS A 577 24.15 17.13 -6.98
C HIS A 577 25.48 16.88 -7.69
N ARG A 578 26.58 17.12 -6.98
CA ARG A 578 27.95 16.88 -7.39
C ARG A 578 28.64 15.93 -6.43
N GLY A 579 29.75 15.30 -6.83
CA GLY A 579 30.58 14.44 -5.99
C GLY A 579 29.89 13.09 -5.56
N TRP A 580 28.82 12.69 -6.21
CA TRP A 580 28.05 11.48 -5.85
C TRP A 580 28.53 10.20 -6.56
N SER A 581 29.12 10.31 -7.76
CA SER A 581 29.33 9.18 -8.68
C SER A 581 30.25 8.08 -8.15
N ARG A 582 31.21 8.44 -7.30
CA ARG A 582 32.23 7.53 -6.72
C ARG A 582 31.74 6.75 -5.49
N HIS A 583 30.57 7.08 -4.91
CA HIS A 583 30.07 6.48 -3.67
C HIS A 583 28.71 5.82 -3.90
N THR A 584 28.62 4.51 -3.70
CA THR A 584 27.40 3.74 -3.99
C THR A 584 26.14 4.33 -3.34
N PHE A 585 26.17 4.63 -2.03
CA PHE A 585 25.02 5.20 -1.34
C PHE A 585 24.66 6.60 -1.87
N ARG A 586 25.63 7.49 -2.09
CA ARG A 586 25.38 8.83 -2.66
C ARG A 586 24.83 8.74 -4.08
N ARG A 587 25.26 7.75 -4.86
CA ARG A 587 24.72 7.47 -6.20
C ARG A 587 23.25 7.04 -6.14
N MET A 588 22.90 6.12 -5.24
CA MET A 588 21.51 5.71 -5.00
C MET A 588 20.62 6.89 -4.61
N MET A 589 21.10 7.73 -3.69
CA MET A 589 20.40 8.90 -3.22
C MET A 589 20.22 9.95 -4.33
N ASN A 590 21.26 10.23 -5.13
CA ASN A 590 21.17 11.18 -6.25
C ASN A 590 20.06 10.76 -7.23
N TYR A 591 20.00 9.50 -7.60
CA TYR A 591 18.97 9.03 -8.52
C TYR A 591 17.57 8.99 -7.87
N GLU A 592 17.45 8.84 -6.57
CA GLU A 592 16.17 9.00 -5.85
C GLU A 592 15.65 10.44 -5.98
N TYR A 593 16.52 11.45 -5.83
CA TYR A 593 16.18 12.85 -6.10
C TYR A 593 15.81 13.08 -7.57
N ASP A 594 16.58 12.53 -8.51
CA ASP A 594 16.33 12.67 -9.94
C ASP A 594 14.92 12.13 -10.31
N GLY A 595 14.45 11.06 -9.66
CA GLY A 595 13.10 10.56 -9.82
C GLY A 595 12.03 11.60 -9.48
N PHE A 596 12.18 12.31 -8.36
CA PHE A 596 11.24 13.35 -7.99
C PHE A 596 11.22 14.50 -9.02
N PHE A 597 12.40 14.99 -9.46
CA PHE A 597 12.48 16.12 -10.38
C PHE A 597 12.10 15.74 -11.81
N ARG A 598 12.50 14.56 -12.31
CA ARG A 598 12.24 14.13 -13.69
C ARG A 598 10.85 13.53 -13.91
N ILE A 599 10.16 13.13 -12.84
CA ILE A 599 8.82 12.52 -12.88
C ILE A 599 7.83 13.42 -12.16
N GLY A 600 7.94 13.52 -10.83
CA GLY A 600 6.95 14.18 -9.99
C GLY A 600 6.76 15.67 -10.28
N MET A 601 7.84 16.42 -10.57
CA MET A 601 7.73 17.86 -10.89
C MET A 601 7.08 18.08 -12.26
N HIS A 602 7.35 17.24 -13.26
CA HIS A 602 6.68 17.33 -14.57
C HIS A 602 5.18 17.07 -14.44
N HIS A 603 4.78 16.01 -13.68
CA HIS A 603 3.38 15.70 -13.43
C HIS A 603 2.62 16.89 -12.81
N ARG A 604 3.26 17.60 -11.88
CA ARG A 604 2.70 18.79 -11.21
C ARG A 604 2.68 20.02 -12.12
N ASN A 605 3.73 20.17 -12.93
CA ASN A 605 3.87 21.31 -13.83
C ASN A 605 2.79 21.37 -14.90
N GLU A 606 2.24 20.20 -15.31
CA GLU A 606 1.12 20.12 -16.27
C GLU A 606 -0.13 20.89 -15.79
N ARG A 607 -0.25 21.18 -14.49
CA ARG A 607 -1.45 21.81 -13.87
C ARG A 607 -1.11 23.01 -13.00
N ASN A 608 0.03 23.65 -13.24
CA ASN A 608 0.50 24.78 -12.41
C ASN A 608 0.43 24.45 -10.90
N ALA A 609 1.00 23.33 -10.52
CA ALA A 609 0.94 22.81 -9.14
C ALA A 609 2.30 22.33 -8.64
N ILE A 610 3.40 22.94 -9.13
CA ILE A 610 4.75 22.56 -8.71
C ILE A 610 4.94 22.87 -7.22
N ILE A 611 5.70 22.01 -6.56
CA ILE A 611 6.17 22.28 -5.19
C ILE A 611 7.49 23.03 -5.33
N GLN A 612 7.53 24.30 -4.89
CA GLN A 612 8.74 25.10 -4.91
C GLN A 612 9.77 24.52 -3.93
N HIS A 613 11.02 24.64 -4.28
CA HIS A 613 12.16 24.23 -3.46
C HIS A 613 13.01 25.45 -3.10
N GLY A 614 13.60 25.43 -1.91
CA GLY A 614 14.35 26.52 -1.32
C GLY A 614 15.72 26.80 -1.94
N THR A 615 16.00 26.29 -3.15
CA THR A 615 17.22 26.59 -3.92
C THR A 615 16.96 26.47 -5.41
N MET A 616 17.80 27.13 -6.24
CA MET A 616 17.64 27.21 -7.69
C MET A 616 16.24 27.67 -8.10
N THR A 617 15.68 28.55 -7.31
CA THR A 617 14.35 29.17 -7.47
C THR A 617 14.51 30.67 -7.67
N LEU A 618 13.77 31.21 -8.62
CA LEU A 618 13.59 32.66 -8.81
C LEU A 618 12.13 32.97 -8.53
N VAL A 619 11.88 34.05 -7.77
CA VAL A 619 10.56 34.50 -7.34
C VAL A 619 10.39 35.96 -7.73
N ARG A 620 9.24 36.36 -8.25
CA ARG A 620 8.88 37.76 -8.49
C ARG A 620 8.96 38.55 -7.19
N ALA A 621 9.64 39.67 -7.18
CA ALA A 621 9.93 40.41 -5.97
C ALA A 621 8.67 40.94 -5.28
N GLN A 622 7.74 41.57 -6.02
CA GLN A 622 6.56 42.19 -5.44
C GLN A 622 5.73 41.27 -4.52
N PRO A 623 5.18 40.12 -4.99
CA PRO A 623 4.38 39.29 -4.12
C PRO A 623 5.18 38.65 -2.98
N LEU A 624 6.49 38.50 -3.13
CA LEU A 624 7.35 37.98 -2.08
C LEU A 624 7.65 39.05 -1.00
N LEU A 625 7.89 40.29 -1.39
CA LEU A 625 8.10 41.39 -0.45
C LEU A 625 6.86 41.66 0.40
N GLU A 626 5.66 41.58 -0.21
CA GLU A 626 4.37 41.72 0.48
C GLU A 626 4.08 40.53 1.40
N GLY A 627 4.25 39.30 0.91
CA GLY A 627 3.83 38.07 1.59
C GLY A 627 4.91 37.44 2.50
N LYS A 628 6.17 37.79 2.33
CA LYS A 628 7.35 37.28 3.06
C LYS A 628 7.44 35.76 3.10
N TRP A 629 8.54 35.20 3.57
CA TRP A 629 8.71 33.78 3.86
C TRP A 629 8.06 33.42 5.20
N SER A 630 7.36 32.31 5.27
CA SER A 630 6.70 31.83 6.48
C SER A 630 7.68 31.23 7.47
N GLU A 631 7.86 31.88 8.63
CA GLU A 631 8.80 31.45 9.69
C GLU A 631 8.25 30.34 10.60
N TRP A 632 6.93 30.05 10.54
CA TRP A 632 6.27 29.04 11.36
C TRP A 632 6.46 27.61 10.84
N THR A 633 6.89 27.45 9.60
CA THR A 633 7.14 26.13 8.96
C THR A 633 8.62 25.98 8.56
N ILE A 634 9.06 24.74 8.48
CA ILE A 634 10.41 24.39 8.00
C ILE A 634 10.46 24.09 6.49
N CYS A 635 9.33 24.27 5.79
CA CYS A 635 9.18 24.17 4.35
C CYS A 635 8.54 25.47 3.84
N GLU A 636 9.22 26.58 4.09
CA GLU A 636 8.83 27.94 3.72
C GLU A 636 8.61 28.10 2.21
N ASP A 637 9.35 27.34 1.43
CA ASP A 637 9.34 27.28 -0.04
C ASP A 637 8.01 26.67 -0.57
N ALA A 638 7.65 25.49 -0.09
CA ALA A 638 6.43 24.82 -0.49
C ALA A 638 5.18 25.58 -0.02
N GLU A 639 5.24 26.24 1.13
CA GLU A 639 4.19 27.09 1.67
C GLU A 639 3.99 28.34 0.81
N LEU A 640 5.06 29.01 0.43
CA LEU A 640 5.02 30.17 -0.48
C LEU A 640 4.37 29.81 -1.81
N ALA A 641 4.75 28.67 -2.40
CA ALA A 641 4.15 28.19 -3.64
C ALA A 641 2.63 28.07 -3.54
N LEU A 642 2.12 27.50 -2.44
CA LEU A 642 0.67 27.36 -2.20
C LEU A 642 -0.02 28.73 -2.10
N ARG A 643 0.57 29.69 -1.39
CA ARG A 643 0.03 31.05 -1.28
C ARG A 643 -0.01 31.78 -2.63
N LEU A 644 1.08 31.71 -3.40
CA LEU A 644 1.16 32.35 -4.72
C LEU A 644 0.14 31.77 -5.69
N MET A 645 -0.04 30.45 -5.71
CA MET A 645 -1.07 29.82 -6.54
C MET A 645 -2.48 30.24 -6.10
N ASN A 646 -2.73 30.39 -4.78
CA ASN A 646 -4.02 30.88 -4.28
C ASN A 646 -4.29 32.34 -4.61
N GLN A 647 -3.23 33.12 -4.87
CA GLN A 647 -3.32 34.49 -5.39
C GLN A 647 -3.54 34.57 -6.91
N GLY A 648 -3.47 33.40 -7.62
CA GLY A 648 -3.70 33.31 -9.05
C GLY A 648 -2.42 33.28 -9.90
N TYR A 649 -1.24 33.33 -9.29
CA TYR A 649 0.04 33.30 -10.01
C TYR A 649 0.36 31.94 -10.64
N THR A 650 1.18 31.95 -11.69
CA THR A 650 1.73 30.75 -12.32
C THR A 650 3.14 30.48 -11.83
N LEU A 651 3.45 29.20 -11.65
CA LEU A 651 4.75 28.68 -11.28
C LEU A 651 5.25 27.78 -12.40
N ARG A 652 6.47 27.98 -12.85
CA ARG A 652 7.04 27.26 -14.00
C ARG A 652 8.24 26.41 -13.58
N TYR A 653 8.26 25.18 -14.05
CA TYR A 653 9.37 24.25 -13.84
C TYR A 653 10.18 24.09 -15.11
N VAL A 654 11.43 24.55 -15.09
CA VAL A 654 12.37 24.43 -16.22
C VAL A 654 13.30 23.26 -15.94
N ASP A 655 13.09 22.12 -16.63
CA ASP A 655 13.82 20.86 -16.38
C ASP A 655 15.23 20.87 -16.99
N VAL A 656 16.04 21.82 -16.55
CA VAL A 656 17.49 21.91 -16.89
C VAL A 656 18.28 22.21 -15.63
N VAL A 657 19.35 21.45 -15.43
CA VAL A 657 20.23 21.63 -14.27
C VAL A 657 20.99 22.96 -14.39
N MET A 658 20.62 23.92 -13.56
CA MET A 658 21.23 25.25 -13.50
C MET A 658 22.21 25.43 -12.33
N GLY A 659 22.33 24.42 -11.47
CA GLY A 659 23.28 24.40 -10.36
C GLY A 659 23.35 23.01 -9.73
N ARG A 660 24.47 22.75 -9.03
CA ARG A 660 24.71 21.47 -8.37
C ARG A 660 25.18 21.67 -6.93
N GLY A 661 24.43 21.13 -5.97
CA GLY A 661 24.74 21.11 -4.54
C GLY A 661 25.47 19.84 -4.10
N LEU A 662 25.57 19.62 -2.80
CA LEU A 662 26.16 18.44 -2.21
C LEU A 662 25.03 17.51 -1.70
N THR A 663 25.23 16.20 -1.84
CA THR A 663 24.37 15.22 -1.21
C THR A 663 24.63 15.14 0.30
N PRO A 664 23.64 14.77 1.14
CA PRO A 664 23.90 14.38 2.52
C PRO A 664 24.97 13.29 2.61
N ASP A 665 25.84 13.34 3.62
CA ASP A 665 27.00 12.45 3.72
C ASP A 665 26.62 11.03 4.16
N THR A 666 25.58 10.90 5.00
CA THR A 666 25.20 9.64 5.62
C THR A 666 23.71 9.33 5.43
N PHE A 667 23.34 8.06 5.58
CA PHE A 667 21.93 7.66 5.57
C PHE A 667 21.13 8.36 6.69
N PHE A 668 21.73 8.57 7.85
CA PHE A 668 21.09 9.27 8.96
C PHE A 668 20.74 10.73 8.59
N ALA A 669 21.67 11.46 7.97
CA ALA A 669 21.43 12.83 7.52
C ALA A 669 20.32 12.88 6.45
N PHE A 670 20.31 11.93 5.53
CA PHE A 670 19.28 11.80 4.49
C PHE A 670 17.89 11.49 5.10
N LYS A 671 17.80 10.53 6.01
CA LYS A 671 16.58 10.19 6.74
C LYS A 671 16.04 11.39 7.55
N LYS A 672 16.94 12.11 8.23
CA LYS A 672 16.61 13.32 9.00
C LYS A 672 16.02 14.43 8.12
N GLN A 673 16.59 14.64 6.94
CA GLN A 673 16.11 15.61 5.96
C GLN A 673 14.68 15.24 5.49
N ARG A 674 14.43 13.98 5.13
CA ARG A 674 13.10 13.54 4.68
C ARG A 674 12.04 13.58 5.79
N LYS A 675 12.41 13.19 7.01
CA LYS A 675 11.56 13.35 8.20
C LYS A 675 11.11 14.80 8.37
N ARG A 676 12.04 15.76 8.23
CA ARG A 676 11.75 17.19 8.32
C ARG A 676 10.77 17.65 7.23
N TRP A 677 10.99 17.23 5.98
CA TRP A 677 10.09 17.59 4.88
C TRP A 677 8.67 17.03 5.09
N ALA A 678 8.56 15.78 5.53
CA ALA A 678 7.27 15.17 5.84
C ALA A 678 6.54 15.90 6.98
N GLN A 679 7.28 16.29 8.03
CA GLN A 679 6.72 17.08 9.13
C GLN A 679 6.20 18.44 8.64
N GLY A 680 7.00 19.18 7.87
CA GLY A 680 6.63 20.49 7.32
C GLY A 680 5.40 20.42 6.40
N ALA A 681 5.34 19.40 5.53
CA ALA A 681 4.19 19.20 4.64
C ALA A 681 2.87 18.98 5.42
N ILE A 682 2.89 18.18 6.49
CA ILE A 682 1.70 17.97 7.33
C ILE A 682 1.31 19.24 8.08
N GLN A 683 2.29 20.04 8.54
CA GLN A 683 2.03 21.33 9.17
C GLN A 683 1.38 22.31 8.19
N ILE A 684 1.88 22.40 6.94
CA ILE A 684 1.31 23.23 5.88
C ILE A 684 -0.13 22.76 5.57
N MET A 685 -0.36 21.46 5.42
CA MET A 685 -1.69 20.89 5.17
C MET A 685 -2.69 21.27 6.27
N LYS A 686 -2.27 21.24 7.55
CA LYS A 686 -3.11 21.64 8.69
C LYS A 686 -3.39 23.14 8.69
N ALA A 687 -2.36 23.97 8.48
CA ALA A 687 -2.48 25.43 8.50
C ALA A 687 -3.37 25.93 7.35
N HIS A 688 -3.22 25.34 6.16
CA HIS A 688 -3.96 25.70 4.96
C HIS A 688 -5.16 24.77 4.67
N ALA A 689 -5.67 24.04 5.67
CA ALA A 689 -6.79 23.11 5.48
C ALA A 689 -8.04 23.80 4.88
N LYS A 690 -8.36 25.04 5.32
CA LYS A 690 -9.47 25.82 4.76
C LYS A 690 -9.25 26.17 3.29
N THR A 691 -8.02 26.47 2.89
CA THR A 691 -7.64 26.77 1.50
C THR A 691 -7.69 25.52 0.62
N LEU A 692 -7.24 24.37 1.14
CA LEU A 692 -7.19 23.11 0.41
C LEU A 692 -8.55 22.42 0.28
N PHE A 693 -9.37 22.44 1.33
CA PHE A 693 -10.65 21.70 1.39
C PHE A 693 -11.89 22.60 1.35
N GLY A 694 -11.74 23.91 1.57
CA GLY A 694 -12.82 24.90 1.55
C GLY A 694 -12.85 25.73 0.25
N ARG A 695 -13.52 26.89 0.30
CA ARG A 695 -13.55 27.86 -0.80
C ARG A 695 -12.22 28.61 -0.88
N SER A 696 -11.57 28.60 -2.03
CA SER A 696 -10.33 29.31 -2.35
C SER A 696 -10.19 29.48 -3.86
N ASN A 697 -9.20 30.25 -4.31
CA ASN A 697 -8.91 30.44 -5.73
C ASN A 697 -8.12 29.27 -6.33
N LEU A 698 -7.69 28.26 -5.54
CA LEU A 698 -7.03 27.08 -6.04
C LEU A 698 -7.95 26.27 -6.95
N THR A 699 -7.45 25.89 -8.10
CA THR A 699 -8.14 24.95 -9.00
C THR A 699 -8.25 23.55 -8.34
N ALA A 700 -9.21 22.75 -8.78
CA ALA A 700 -9.33 21.36 -8.31
C ALA A 700 -8.05 20.55 -8.58
N ALA A 701 -7.36 20.82 -9.69
CA ALA A 701 -6.11 20.15 -10.06
C ALA A 701 -4.94 20.55 -9.12
N GLN A 702 -4.83 21.82 -8.75
CA GLN A 702 -3.85 22.27 -7.77
C GLN A 702 -4.09 21.65 -6.40
N ARG A 703 -5.33 21.63 -5.92
CA ARG A 703 -5.73 20.96 -4.69
C ARG A 703 -5.37 19.48 -4.73
N TYR A 704 -5.69 18.79 -5.83
CA TYR A 704 -5.34 17.40 -6.05
C TYR A 704 -3.83 17.19 -5.87
N HIS A 705 -2.98 17.95 -6.56
CA HIS A 705 -1.54 17.77 -6.50
C HIS A 705 -0.93 18.11 -5.13
N PHE A 706 -1.45 19.11 -4.44
CA PHE A 706 -0.98 19.41 -3.07
C PHE A 706 -1.40 18.33 -2.08
N ILE A 707 -2.64 17.86 -2.13
CA ILE A 707 -3.12 16.79 -1.25
C ILE A 707 -2.40 15.48 -1.56
N THR A 708 -2.33 15.06 -2.83
CA THR A 708 -1.73 13.77 -3.22
C THR A 708 -0.21 13.78 -3.12
N GLY A 709 0.45 14.93 -3.29
CA GLY A 709 1.88 15.07 -3.06
C GLY A 709 2.31 14.73 -1.63
N TRP A 710 1.47 15.04 -0.64
CA TRP A 710 1.69 14.68 0.76
C TRP A 710 1.05 13.35 1.14
N PHE A 711 0.05 12.91 0.39
CA PHE A 711 -0.65 11.65 0.66
C PHE A 711 0.25 10.42 0.51
N SER A 712 1.24 10.46 -0.38
CA SER A 712 2.26 9.41 -0.48
C SER A 712 3.04 9.24 0.85
N TRP A 713 3.31 10.33 1.57
CA TRP A 713 3.96 10.30 2.88
C TRP A 713 3.04 9.81 4.00
N ILE A 714 1.74 10.10 3.91
CA ILE A 714 0.72 9.49 4.79
C ILE A 714 0.70 7.98 4.58
N GLY A 715 0.90 7.50 3.34
CA GLY A 715 1.04 6.08 3.03
C GLY A 715 2.17 5.38 3.81
N ASP A 716 3.30 6.05 4.01
CA ASP A 716 4.40 5.52 4.84
C ASP A 716 4.02 5.44 6.33
N ALA A 717 3.24 6.40 6.84
CA ALA A 717 2.71 6.36 8.20
C ALA A 717 1.69 5.22 8.37
N LEU A 718 0.80 5.01 7.40
CA LEU A 718 -0.13 3.88 7.38
C LEU A 718 0.61 2.53 7.28
N HIS A 719 1.70 2.46 6.50
CA HIS A 719 2.56 1.28 6.43
C HIS A 719 3.15 0.90 7.80
N LEU A 720 3.63 1.88 8.56
CA LEU A 720 4.14 1.65 9.92
C LEU A 720 3.05 1.11 10.86
N LEU A 721 1.86 1.73 10.84
CA LEU A 721 0.71 1.25 11.64
C LEU A 721 0.31 -0.17 11.27
N PHE A 722 0.27 -0.46 9.96
CA PHE A 722 -0.05 -1.79 9.47
C PHE A 722 1.03 -2.83 9.86
N ALA A 723 2.31 -2.47 9.79
CA ALA A 723 3.40 -3.37 10.21
C ALA A 723 3.29 -3.73 11.70
N LEU A 724 3.01 -2.74 12.57
CA LEU A 724 2.79 -2.98 14.01
C LEU A 724 1.55 -3.83 14.26
N ALA A 725 0.44 -3.55 13.56
CA ALA A 725 -0.78 -4.34 13.65
C ALA A 725 -0.57 -5.79 13.17
N ALA A 726 0.18 -5.98 12.07
CA ALA A 726 0.49 -7.29 11.52
C ALA A 726 1.35 -8.14 12.48
N ILE A 727 2.33 -7.53 13.16
CA ILE A 727 3.11 -8.19 14.21
C ILE A 727 2.20 -8.60 15.37
N ALA A 728 1.40 -7.68 15.89
CA ALA A 728 0.51 -7.94 17.02
C ALA A 728 -0.53 -9.03 16.69
N TRP A 729 -1.11 -8.98 15.48
CA TRP A 729 -2.06 -9.98 15.00
C TRP A 729 -1.42 -11.35 14.84
N SER A 730 -0.20 -11.42 14.29
CA SER A 730 0.56 -12.67 14.17
C SER A 730 0.88 -13.29 15.53
N ILE A 731 1.23 -12.46 16.53
CA ILE A 731 1.39 -12.93 17.93
C ILE A 731 0.08 -13.50 18.46
N GLY A 732 -1.06 -12.85 18.19
CA GLY A 732 -2.39 -13.35 18.54
C GLY A 732 -2.68 -14.72 17.94
N ILE A 733 -2.42 -14.91 16.64
CA ILE A 733 -2.60 -16.20 15.93
C ILE A 733 -1.73 -17.31 16.57
N ILE A 734 -0.48 -16.99 16.93
CA ILE A 734 0.46 -17.97 17.52
C ILE A 734 0.05 -18.33 18.95
N ALA A 735 -0.33 -17.32 19.76
CA ALA A 735 -0.61 -17.50 21.17
C ALA A 735 -2.03 -18.04 21.45
N ALA A 736 -3.03 -17.69 20.63
CA ALA A 736 -4.42 -18.04 20.80
C ALA A 736 -5.13 -18.30 19.44
N PRO A 737 -4.78 -19.39 18.73
CA PRO A 737 -5.28 -19.67 17.38
C PRO A 737 -6.80 -19.90 17.32
N HIS A 738 -7.44 -20.18 18.45
CA HIS A 738 -8.90 -20.31 18.57
C HIS A 738 -9.63 -18.96 18.58
N LEU A 739 -8.97 -17.87 18.98
CA LEU A 739 -9.51 -16.50 18.99
C LEU A 739 -9.14 -15.70 17.75
N PHE A 740 -7.91 -15.91 17.24
CA PHE A 740 -7.36 -15.17 16.11
C PHE A 740 -7.25 -16.08 14.89
N SER A 741 -7.93 -15.72 13.82
CA SER A 741 -7.84 -16.42 12.53
C SER A 741 -6.92 -15.68 11.55
N LEU A 742 -6.43 -16.38 10.53
CA LEU A 742 -5.72 -15.75 9.42
C LEU A 742 -6.62 -14.73 8.71
N PRO A 743 -6.07 -13.59 8.25
CA PRO A 743 -6.82 -12.67 7.42
C PRO A 743 -7.33 -13.36 6.16
N ILE A 744 -8.54 -13.03 5.75
CA ILE A 744 -9.14 -13.59 4.53
C ILE A 744 -8.34 -13.19 3.28
N LEU A 745 -8.37 -14.03 2.26
CA LEU A 745 -7.68 -13.81 0.98
C LEU A 745 -8.06 -12.48 0.33
N LEU A 746 -9.29 -12.03 0.51
CA LEU A 746 -9.80 -10.73 0.05
C LEU A 746 -8.96 -9.55 0.52
N PHE A 747 -8.41 -9.61 1.72
CA PHE A 747 -7.52 -8.59 2.26
C PHE A 747 -6.09 -8.76 1.76
N MET A 748 -5.58 -9.98 1.73
CA MET A 748 -4.17 -10.27 1.39
C MET A 748 -3.86 -10.06 -0.09
N ILE A 749 -4.76 -10.47 -0.99
CA ILE A 749 -4.54 -10.38 -2.45
C ILE A 749 -4.36 -8.91 -2.91
N PRO A 750 -5.25 -7.95 -2.56
CA PRO A 750 -5.06 -6.56 -2.93
C PRO A 750 -3.77 -5.95 -2.38
N LEU A 751 -3.38 -6.32 -1.16
CA LEU A 751 -2.17 -5.83 -0.52
C LEU A 751 -0.91 -6.32 -1.24
N ILE A 752 -0.85 -7.60 -1.57
CA ILE A 752 0.26 -8.20 -2.34
C ILE A 752 0.30 -7.61 -3.75
N ALA A 753 -0.85 -7.51 -4.42
CA ALA A 753 -0.96 -6.93 -5.75
C ALA A 753 -0.50 -5.46 -5.77
N PHE A 754 -0.88 -4.66 -4.78
CA PHE A 754 -0.43 -3.27 -4.63
C PHE A 754 1.09 -3.18 -4.50
N PHE A 755 1.70 -4.05 -3.69
CA PHE A 755 3.15 -4.08 -3.52
C PHE A 755 3.86 -4.37 -4.86
N PHE A 756 3.46 -5.43 -5.55
CA PHE A 756 4.05 -5.80 -6.84
C PHE A 756 3.82 -4.74 -7.91
N PHE A 757 2.64 -4.14 -7.93
CA PHE A 757 2.32 -3.06 -8.84
C PHE A 757 3.26 -1.86 -8.63
N LYS A 758 3.45 -1.41 -7.38
CA LYS A 758 4.37 -0.33 -7.02
C LYS A 758 5.83 -0.71 -7.33
N ALA A 759 6.21 -1.95 -7.05
CA ALA A 759 7.55 -2.46 -7.34
C ALA A 759 7.87 -2.53 -8.85
N LEU A 760 6.87 -2.69 -9.71
CA LEU A 760 7.03 -2.72 -11.17
C LEU A 760 6.99 -1.31 -11.78
N MET A 761 6.03 -0.47 -11.36
CA MET A 761 5.78 0.85 -11.97
C MET A 761 6.95 1.82 -11.75
N GLY A 762 7.55 1.83 -10.57
CA GLY A 762 8.70 2.69 -10.27
C GLY A 762 9.86 2.46 -11.24
N PRO A 763 10.42 1.25 -11.33
CA PRO A 763 11.48 0.93 -12.28
C PRO A 763 11.16 1.26 -13.75
N LEU A 764 9.95 0.95 -14.21
CA LEU A 764 9.51 1.28 -15.58
C LEU A 764 9.54 2.79 -15.84
N MET A 765 9.09 3.59 -14.87
CA MET A 765 9.15 5.05 -14.94
C MET A 765 10.60 5.57 -15.01
N TYR A 766 11.48 5.03 -14.17
CA TYR A 766 12.90 5.42 -14.15
C TYR A 766 13.58 5.10 -15.47
N MET A 767 13.42 3.91 -16.01
CA MET A 767 13.96 3.53 -17.31
C MET A 767 13.47 4.45 -18.44
N ARG A 768 12.25 4.95 -18.36
CA ARG A 768 11.65 5.80 -19.38
C ARG A 768 12.02 7.28 -19.24
N ARG A 769 12.06 7.79 -17.99
CA ARG A 769 12.14 9.24 -17.71
C ARG A 769 13.49 9.69 -17.16
N VAL A 770 14.17 8.89 -16.35
CA VAL A 770 15.42 9.28 -15.66
C VAL A 770 16.65 8.92 -16.50
N ARG A 771 16.56 7.96 -17.42
CA ARG A 771 17.65 7.52 -18.33
C ARG A 771 18.92 7.14 -17.57
N CYS A 772 18.80 6.27 -16.56
CA CYS A 772 19.90 5.76 -15.74
C CYS A 772 20.13 4.26 -16.01
N GLU A 773 21.27 3.74 -15.52
CA GLU A 773 21.56 2.32 -15.58
C GLU A 773 20.60 1.51 -14.68
N GLN A 774 20.36 0.22 -15.00
CA GLN A 774 19.46 -0.64 -14.20
C GLN A 774 19.84 -0.70 -12.72
N LYS A 775 21.14 -0.74 -12.40
CA LYS A 775 21.62 -0.70 -11.00
C LYS A 775 21.21 0.59 -10.26
N ASP A 776 21.08 1.70 -10.98
CA ASP A 776 20.66 2.99 -10.42
C ASP A 776 19.15 3.03 -10.19
N VAL A 777 18.38 2.40 -11.07
CA VAL A 777 16.92 2.21 -10.89
C VAL A 777 16.63 1.48 -9.57
N TRP A 778 17.27 0.33 -9.39
CA TRP A 778 17.08 -0.45 -8.16
C TRP A 778 17.69 0.22 -6.93
N GLY A 779 18.83 0.91 -7.13
CA GLY A 779 19.45 1.71 -6.09
C GLY A 779 18.55 2.85 -5.60
N ALA A 780 17.93 3.59 -6.51
CA ALA A 780 16.99 4.66 -6.19
C ALA A 780 15.74 4.11 -5.48
N ALA A 781 15.18 2.99 -5.96
CA ALA A 781 14.05 2.33 -5.32
C ALA A 781 14.38 1.90 -3.88
N LEU A 782 15.56 1.31 -3.68
CA LEU A 782 16.03 0.91 -2.34
C LEU A 782 16.21 2.12 -1.43
N ALA A 783 16.84 3.21 -1.93
CA ALA A 783 17.03 4.45 -1.15
C ALA A 783 15.67 5.09 -0.77
N GLY A 784 14.71 5.11 -1.68
CA GLY A 784 13.36 5.62 -1.41
C GLY A 784 12.61 4.79 -0.36
N MET A 785 12.63 3.45 -0.49
CA MET A 785 12.01 2.54 0.50
C MET A 785 12.65 2.67 1.88
N ALA A 786 13.96 2.87 1.95
CA ALA A 786 14.69 3.02 3.22
C ALA A 786 14.23 4.22 4.06
N LEU A 787 13.59 5.20 3.45
CA LEU A 787 13.11 6.42 4.12
C LEU A 787 11.75 6.24 4.81
N SER A 788 11.01 5.16 4.50
CA SER A 788 9.60 4.99 4.92
C SER A 788 9.38 5.22 6.42
N HIS A 789 10.21 4.61 7.29
CA HIS A 789 10.08 4.81 8.73
C HIS A 789 10.36 6.25 9.17
N GLY A 790 11.41 6.89 8.61
CA GLY A 790 11.72 8.29 8.90
C GLY A 790 10.62 9.25 8.45
N ILE A 791 10.02 9.00 7.30
CA ILE A 791 8.86 9.75 6.78
C ILE A 791 7.66 9.56 7.70
N ALA A 792 7.35 8.31 8.11
CA ALA A 792 6.27 8.02 9.05
C ALA A 792 6.42 8.80 10.36
N GLN A 793 7.63 8.81 10.93
CA GLN A 793 7.92 9.64 12.11
C GLN A 793 7.69 11.14 11.87
N GLY A 794 8.05 11.64 10.67
CA GLY A 794 7.80 13.02 10.27
C GLY A 794 6.31 13.34 10.19
N VAL A 795 5.51 12.46 9.60
CA VAL A 795 4.04 12.60 9.50
C VAL A 795 3.42 12.66 10.91
N PHE A 796 3.75 11.71 11.79
CA PHE A 796 3.23 11.73 13.15
C PHE A 796 3.68 12.97 13.92
N SER A 797 4.95 13.37 13.79
CA SER A 797 5.46 14.60 14.40
C SER A 797 4.69 15.84 13.91
N GLY A 798 4.39 15.92 12.62
CA GLY A 798 3.59 17.02 12.03
C GLY A 798 2.13 17.04 12.48
N LEU A 799 1.54 15.86 12.79
CA LEU A 799 0.18 15.77 13.30
C LEU A 799 0.07 16.32 14.74
N TRP A 800 1.01 15.98 15.63
CA TRP A 800 0.95 16.33 17.04
C TRP A 800 1.68 17.61 17.41
N ASN A 801 2.84 17.89 16.80
CA ASN A 801 3.66 19.05 17.16
C ASN A 801 3.27 20.30 16.35
N LYS A 802 3.06 21.42 17.03
CA LYS A 802 2.78 22.71 16.38
C LYS A 802 4.05 23.41 15.89
N THR A 803 5.18 23.19 16.57
CA THR A 803 6.48 23.83 16.25
C THR A 803 7.46 22.77 15.78
N ALA A 804 8.28 23.13 14.79
CA ALA A 804 9.38 22.31 14.31
C ALA A 804 10.71 22.92 14.71
N VAL A 805 11.67 22.10 15.10
CA VAL A 805 13.05 22.53 15.35
C VAL A 805 13.83 22.29 14.07
N PHE A 806 14.44 23.33 13.54
CA PHE A 806 15.33 23.22 12.40
C PHE A 806 16.69 22.70 12.86
N GLU A 807 17.15 21.61 12.28
CA GLU A 807 18.48 21.06 12.48
C GLU A 807 19.20 20.99 11.15
N VAL A 808 20.40 21.58 11.08
CA VAL A 808 21.24 21.60 9.87
C VAL A 808 21.57 20.16 9.44
N THR A 809 21.51 19.91 8.13
CA THR A 809 21.89 18.62 7.54
C THR A 809 23.40 18.62 7.32
N GLU A 810 24.12 17.66 7.92
CA GLU A 810 25.57 17.52 7.74
C GLU A 810 25.92 17.22 6.27
N LYS A 811 26.76 18.08 5.68
CA LYS A 811 27.27 17.96 4.31
C LYS A 811 28.77 18.30 4.30
N GLY A 812 29.59 17.64 3.47
CA GLY A 812 30.95 18.05 3.18
C GLY A 812 32.06 17.54 4.12
N GLY A 813 31.88 16.44 4.84
CA GLY A 813 32.93 15.84 5.71
C GLY A 813 34.15 15.24 4.99
N GLY A 814 34.40 15.55 3.70
CA GLY A 814 35.50 15.03 2.89
C GLY A 814 36.15 16.08 2.00
N ALA A 815 36.54 17.21 2.56
CA ALA A 815 37.08 18.36 1.83
C ALA A 815 38.52 18.17 1.33
N GLY A 816 38.82 17.15 0.54
CA GLY A 816 40.18 16.93 0.02
C GLY A 816 40.35 16.74 -1.49
N THR A 817 39.25 16.61 -2.26
CA THR A 817 39.32 16.11 -3.65
C THR A 817 38.40 16.82 -4.65
N GLN A 818 37.91 18.02 -4.37
CA GLN A 818 36.82 18.62 -5.16
C GLN A 818 37.26 19.64 -6.25
N ALA A 819 38.54 19.95 -6.38
CA ALA A 819 39.01 20.92 -7.41
C ALA A 819 39.07 20.32 -8.84
N ALA A 820 39.03 18.99 -8.99
CA ALA A 820 39.20 18.36 -10.31
C ALA A 820 37.88 18.11 -11.08
N ASP A 821 36.70 18.20 -10.42
CA ASP A 821 35.42 17.90 -11.07
C ASP A 821 34.70 19.12 -11.70
N VAL A 822 35.31 20.31 -11.62
CA VAL A 822 34.72 21.56 -12.17
C VAL A 822 34.96 21.68 -13.67
N GLU A 823 35.99 21.04 -14.21
CA GLU A 823 36.36 21.14 -15.62
C GLU A 823 35.56 20.25 -16.58
N SER A 824 34.81 19.23 -16.08
CA SER A 824 34.08 18.30 -16.95
C SER A 824 32.58 18.62 -17.13
N ALA A 825 32.11 19.75 -16.60
CA ALA A 825 30.70 20.11 -16.63
C ALA A 825 30.28 21.05 -17.77
N SER A 826 31.12 21.24 -18.77
CA SER A 826 30.82 22.05 -19.96
C SER A 826 30.57 21.15 -21.16
N ALA A 827 29.33 20.77 -21.46
CA ALA A 827 28.62 20.79 -22.71
C ALA A 827 27.42 19.81 -22.72
N PRO A 828 26.24 20.19 -23.17
CA PRO A 828 25.24 19.23 -23.63
C PRO A 828 25.68 18.75 -25.01
N SER A 829 25.70 17.44 -25.25
CA SER A 829 25.91 16.83 -26.57
C SER A 829 24.82 17.29 -27.55
N ALA A 830 25.19 18.18 -28.45
CA ALA A 830 24.47 18.45 -29.66
C ALA A 830 25.10 17.62 -30.79
N THR A 831 24.30 16.96 -31.57
CA THR A 831 24.60 16.23 -32.80
C THR A 831 25.21 17.17 -33.84
N PRO A 832 26.18 16.75 -34.67
CA PRO A 832 26.92 17.64 -35.56
C PRO A 832 26.13 17.97 -36.82
N ALA A 833 26.19 19.26 -37.20
CA ALA A 833 26.03 19.67 -38.59
C ALA A 833 27.31 20.38 -38.97
N ALA A 834 27.79 20.03 -40.16
CA ALA A 834 29.05 20.34 -40.69
C ALA A 834 29.22 21.81 -41.17
N ASP A 835 30.45 22.17 -41.34
CA ASP A 835 31.10 23.10 -42.26
C ASP A 835 31.50 24.50 -41.81
N ALA A 836 32.76 24.64 -41.97
CA ALA A 836 33.58 25.68 -42.62
C ALA A 836 34.43 26.66 -41.80
N ALA A 837 35.72 26.44 -42.00
CA ALA A 837 36.78 27.38 -42.28
C ALA A 837 37.35 28.30 -41.18
N ALA A 838 38.59 27.97 -40.95
CA ALA A 838 39.78 28.69 -40.48
C ALA A 838 39.83 30.22 -40.64
N VAL A 839 40.38 30.88 -39.60
CA VAL A 839 41.50 31.86 -39.73
C VAL A 839 42.22 31.96 -38.37
N GLY A 840 43.54 31.80 -38.40
CA GLY A 840 44.42 31.94 -37.23
C GLY A 840 44.91 33.37 -37.01
N ALA A 841 45.32 33.66 -35.79
CA ALA A 841 46.30 34.62 -35.45
C ALA A 841 46.93 34.38 -34.09
N ALA A 842 48.22 34.21 -34.10
CA ALA A 842 49.11 34.17 -32.93
C ALA A 842 49.35 35.56 -32.33
N VAL A 843 49.59 35.68 -31.04
CA VAL A 843 50.54 36.70 -30.44
C VAL A 843 50.88 36.24 -28.99
N ASP A 844 52.12 35.96 -28.85
CA ASP A 844 53.17 36.18 -27.85
C ASP A 844 52.93 36.17 -26.34
N THR A 845 53.82 35.37 -25.77
CA THR A 845 54.22 35.22 -24.39
C THR A 845 55.07 36.43 -23.89
N VAL A 846 54.80 36.87 -22.64
CA VAL A 846 55.73 37.57 -21.81
C VAL A 846 55.80 36.90 -20.44
N THR A 847 57.01 36.43 -20.14
CA THR A 847 57.45 35.87 -18.87
C THR A 847 57.92 37.00 -17.92
N THR A 848 57.46 36.95 -16.65
CA THR A 848 58.09 37.56 -15.52
C THR A 848 58.06 36.63 -14.29
N SER A 849 59.32 36.41 -13.74
CA SER A 849 59.54 35.56 -12.56
C SER A 849 59.05 36.20 -11.25
N PRO A 850 58.67 35.42 -10.23
CA PRO A 850 58.37 35.94 -8.89
C PRO A 850 59.50 35.75 -7.87
N ALA A 851 59.51 36.65 -6.90
CA ALA A 851 60.36 36.67 -5.73
C ALA A 851 59.95 35.66 -4.63
N PRO A 852 60.88 35.27 -3.70
CA PRO A 852 60.74 34.14 -2.83
C PRO A 852 59.87 34.40 -1.60
N ALA A 853 59.08 33.36 -1.20
CA ALA A 853 58.15 33.33 -0.08
C ALA A 853 58.84 33.00 1.28
N PRO A 854 58.30 33.43 2.42
CA PRO A 854 58.83 33.09 3.75
C PRO A 854 58.42 31.71 4.21
N LYS A 855 59.28 31.09 5.07
CA LYS A 855 59.12 29.72 5.58
C LYS A 855 57.91 29.54 6.49
N PRO A 856 57.17 28.40 6.39
CA PRO A 856 56.00 28.14 7.23
C PRO A 856 56.36 27.60 8.63
N ALA A 857 55.54 27.99 9.62
CA ALA A 857 55.56 27.48 10.98
C ALA A 857 54.94 26.05 11.06
N MET A 858 55.51 25.23 11.95
CA MET A 858 55.07 23.83 12.13
C MET A 858 53.63 23.72 12.60
N PRO A 859 52.84 22.78 12.04
CA PRO A 859 51.47 22.60 12.45
C PRO A 859 51.32 21.80 13.78
N ALA A 860 50.39 22.24 14.61
CA ALA A 860 49.98 21.53 15.81
C ALA A 860 49.36 20.16 15.49
N LYS A 861 49.61 19.13 16.31
CA LYS A 861 49.09 17.76 16.15
C LYS A 861 47.57 17.76 16.06
N PRO A 862 46.97 17.09 15.05
CA PRO A 862 45.50 16.98 14.97
C PRO A 862 44.96 16.09 16.09
N ALA A 863 43.82 16.52 16.67
CA ALA A 863 43.07 15.74 17.64
C ALA A 863 42.56 14.45 16.97
N LYS A 864 42.69 13.32 17.67
CA LYS A 864 42.25 12.00 17.17
C LYS A 864 40.75 12.02 16.86
N PRO A 865 40.30 11.58 15.66
CA PRO A 865 38.90 11.50 15.35
C PRO A 865 38.22 10.44 16.21
N LYS A 866 37.07 10.78 16.78
CA LYS A 866 36.21 9.85 17.51
C LYS A 866 35.72 8.73 16.58
N LYS A 867 35.83 7.48 17.05
CA LYS A 867 35.50 6.26 16.28
C LYS A 867 34.06 6.26 15.71
N PRO A 868 33.85 6.05 14.39
CA PRO A 868 32.54 6.10 13.78
C PRO A 868 31.69 4.80 13.93
N ALA A 869 32.20 3.76 14.59
CA ALA A 869 31.54 2.43 14.60
C ALA A 869 30.24 2.34 15.46
N GLY A 870 29.99 3.30 16.39
CA GLY A 870 28.78 3.32 17.18
C GLY A 870 27.58 4.05 16.55
N MET A 871 27.83 4.88 15.51
CA MET A 871 26.83 5.77 14.94
C MET A 871 25.93 5.10 13.87
N ALA A 872 26.41 4.06 13.18
CA ALA A 872 25.66 3.37 12.13
C ALA A 872 24.43 2.61 12.66
N TRP A 873 24.54 1.98 13.82
CA TRP A 873 23.46 1.23 14.44
C TRP A 873 22.45 2.10 15.21
N GLY A 874 22.90 3.22 15.78
CA GLY A 874 22.02 4.16 16.49
C GLY A 874 20.93 4.78 15.60
N GLY A 875 21.23 4.99 14.32
CA GLY A 875 20.33 5.62 13.36
C GLY A 875 19.25 4.72 12.75
N VAL A 876 19.34 3.38 12.90
CA VAL A 876 18.42 2.39 12.30
C VAL A 876 17.94 1.34 13.30
N ARG A 877 18.04 1.63 14.59
CA ARG A 877 17.66 0.67 15.65
C ARG A 877 16.17 0.31 15.56
N GLU A 878 15.30 1.27 15.33
CA GLU A 878 13.86 1.07 15.26
C GLU A 878 13.48 0.24 14.02
N GLU A 879 14.09 0.55 12.86
CA GLU A 879 13.91 -0.23 11.64
C GLU A 879 14.40 -1.67 11.79
N ALA A 880 15.53 -1.87 12.45
CA ALA A 880 16.04 -3.22 12.73
C ALA A 880 15.10 -4.02 13.63
N LEU A 881 14.51 -3.39 14.66
CA LEU A 881 13.53 -4.04 15.54
C LEU A 881 12.24 -4.40 14.77
N LEU A 882 11.72 -3.53 13.90
CA LEU A 882 10.56 -3.81 13.07
C LEU A 882 10.83 -4.92 12.06
N LEU A 883 12.00 -4.90 11.43
CA LEU A 883 12.45 -5.97 10.53
C LEU A 883 12.47 -7.32 11.25
N ILE A 884 13.13 -7.38 12.41
CA ILE A 884 13.22 -8.62 13.21
C ILE A 884 11.83 -9.06 13.64
N GLY A 885 10.99 -8.15 14.13
CA GLY A 885 9.63 -8.46 14.57
C GLY A 885 8.78 -9.09 13.46
N LEU A 886 8.82 -8.52 12.24
CA LEU A 886 8.08 -9.06 11.09
C LEU A 886 8.61 -10.43 10.64
N LEU A 887 9.93 -10.62 10.60
CA LEU A 887 10.54 -11.91 10.22
C LEU A 887 10.30 -13.00 11.29
N VAL A 888 10.35 -12.65 12.58
CA VAL A 888 10.02 -13.56 13.68
C VAL A 888 8.54 -13.93 13.64
N ALA A 889 7.65 -12.97 13.35
CA ALA A 889 6.24 -13.25 13.18
C ALA A 889 5.99 -14.20 11.98
N ALA A 890 6.65 -13.98 10.84
CA ALA A 890 6.55 -14.87 9.70
C ALA A 890 7.06 -16.29 10.02
N LEU A 891 8.20 -16.41 10.71
CA LEU A 891 8.74 -17.69 11.18
C LEU A 891 7.80 -18.37 12.18
N GLY A 892 7.23 -17.63 13.14
CA GLY A 892 6.26 -18.16 14.10
C GLY A 892 5.02 -18.74 13.42
N ILE A 893 4.46 -18.03 12.44
CA ILE A 893 3.33 -18.53 11.62
C ILE A 893 3.71 -19.83 10.87
N SER A 894 4.93 -19.92 10.31
CA SER A 894 5.38 -21.13 9.60
C SER A 894 5.53 -22.35 10.52
N MET A 895 5.79 -22.13 11.81
CA MET A 895 5.92 -23.19 12.81
C MET A 895 4.58 -23.58 13.46
N THR A 896 3.56 -22.74 13.33
CA THR A 896 2.23 -23.01 13.85
C THR A 896 1.46 -23.89 12.86
N ARG A 897 0.95 -25.03 13.35
CA ARG A 897 0.14 -25.93 12.52
C ARG A 897 -1.27 -25.37 12.31
N LEU A 898 -1.39 -24.48 11.33
CA LEU A 898 -2.68 -23.90 10.94
C LEU A 898 -3.33 -24.76 9.85
N PRO A 899 -4.66 -24.90 9.88
CA PRO A 899 -5.38 -25.79 8.94
C PRO A 899 -5.37 -25.29 7.49
N ASN A 900 -5.09 -24.01 7.25
CA ASN A 900 -5.10 -23.40 5.93
C ASN A 900 -3.69 -23.01 5.46
N HIS A 901 -3.03 -23.91 4.75
CA HIS A 901 -1.67 -23.70 4.26
C HIS A 901 -1.53 -22.55 3.26
N LEU A 902 -2.54 -22.30 2.40
CA LEU A 902 -2.49 -21.22 1.42
C LEU A 902 -2.55 -19.85 2.10
N GLU A 903 -3.50 -19.65 3.02
CA GLU A 903 -3.64 -18.37 3.75
C GLU A 903 -2.41 -18.13 4.63
N SER A 904 -1.89 -19.16 5.29
CA SER A 904 -0.64 -19.09 6.06
C SER A 904 0.53 -18.64 5.19
N ALA A 905 0.71 -19.24 4.02
CA ALA A 905 1.77 -18.89 3.07
C ALA A 905 1.59 -17.44 2.57
N MET A 906 0.38 -17.03 2.23
CA MET A 906 0.12 -15.66 1.78
C MET A 906 0.32 -14.64 2.89
N TRP A 907 -0.06 -14.95 4.14
CA TRP A 907 0.21 -14.07 5.28
C TRP A 907 1.71 -13.92 5.54
N MET A 908 2.48 -15.01 5.46
CA MET A 908 3.95 -14.93 5.53
C MET A 908 4.53 -14.05 4.42
N VAL A 909 4.02 -14.15 3.18
CA VAL A 909 4.43 -13.26 2.08
C VAL A 909 4.13 -11.80 2.44
N VAL A 910 2.95 -11.49 2.98
CA VAL A 910 2.61 -10.13 3.44
C VAL A 910 3.61 -9.63 4.48
N LEU A 911 3.94 -10.42 5.50
CA LEU A 911 4.90 -10.04 6.55
C LEU A 911 6.30 -9.78 5.96
N VAL A 912 6.77 -10.63 5.05
CA VAL A 912 8.06 -10.46 4.37
C VAL A 912 8.07 -9.21 3.49
N LEU A 913 6.99 -8.96 2.72
CA LEU A 913 6.87 -7.75 1.91
C LEU A 913 6.84 -6.48 2.76
N GLN A 914 6.17 -6.52 3.92
CA GLN A 914 6.17 -5.42 4.91
C GLN A 914 7.56 -5.18 5.53
N ALA A 915 8.42 -6.19 5.60
CA ALA A 915 9.78 -6.07 6.11
C ALA A 915 10.76 -5.39 5.14
N VAL A 916 10.45 -5.35 3.83
CA VAL A 916 11.35 -4.84 2.77
C VAL A 916 11.82 -3.41 3.02
N PRO A 917 10.98 -2.40 3.37
CA PRO A 917 11.44 -1.04 3.63
C PRO A 917 12.39 -0.94 4.83
N TYR A 918 12.16 -1.71 5.87
CA TYR A 918 13.03 -1.75 7.05
C TYR A 918 14.37 -2.41 6.75
N MET A 919 14.37 -3.49 5.95
CA MET A 919 15.60 -4.11 5.44
C MET A 919 16.37 -3.11 4.57
N ALA A 920 15.70 -2.37 3.69
CA ALA A 920 16.31 -1.34 2.86
C ALA A 920 17.01 -0.27 3.70
N ALA A 921 16.41 0.18 4.82
CA ALA A 921 17.00 1.14 5.73
C ALA A 921 18.30 0.61 6.36
N VAL A 922 18.30 -0.63 6.82
CA VAL A 922 19.50 -1.29 7.37
C VAL A 922 20.59 -1.40 6.31
N VAL A 923 20.25 -1.83 5.09
CA VAL A 923 21.20 -1.94 3.97
C VAL A 923 21.78 -0.56 3.61
N CYS A 924 20.96 0.48 3.48
CA CYS A 924 21.43 1.84 3.19
C CYS A 924 22.36 2.40 4.29
N ALA A 925 22.06 2.13 5.57
CA ALA A 925 22.92 2.49 6.68
C ALA A 925 24.29 1.82 6.61
N LEU A 926 24.32 0.52 6.31
CA LEU A 926 25.56 -0.24 6.13
C LEU A 926 26.37 0.25 4.92
N LEU A 927 25.72 0.51 3.78
CA LEU A 927 26.38 1.04 2.58
C LEU A 927 26.93 2.45 2.81
N SER A 928 26.23 3.29 3.57
CA SER A 928 26.72 4.64 3.90
C SER A 928 27.94 4.61 4.83
N ALA A 929 28.04 3.59 5.71
CA ALA A 929 29.15 3.44 6.66
C ALA A 929 30.38 2.71 6.07
N SER A 930 30.22 1.89 5.03
CA SER A 930 31.25 0.93 4.59
C SER A 930 32.45 1.53 3.86
N LYS A 931 32.36 2.74 3.29
CA LYS A 931 33.43 3.35 2.46
C LYS A 931 34.31 4.37 3.15
N ALA A 932 34.10 4.72 4.40
CA ALA A 932 35.06 5.49 5.18
C ALA A 932 36.39 4.73 5.39
N LYS A 933 36.37 3.39 5.30
CA LYS A 933 37.57 2.53 5.49
C LYS A 933 38.49 2.36 4.28
N HIS A 934 38.05 2.66 3.05
CA HIS A 934 38.87 2.44 1.84
C HIS A 934 39.71 3.63 1.37
N LEU A 935 39.43 4.82 1.90
CA LEU A 935 40.22 6.03 1.58
C LEU A 935 41.47 6.20 2.44
N GLU A 936 41.66 5.42 3.51
CA GLU A 936 42.85 5.43 4.37
C GLU A 936 43.97 4.47 3.94
N LYS A 937 43.84 3.74 2.85
CA LYS A 937 44.88 2.79 2.39
C LYS A 937 45.84 3.42 1.38
N LYS A 938 47.00 3.82 1.90
CA LYS A 938 48.38 3.95 1.39
C LYS A 938 48.69 5.05 0.37
N PRO A 939 49.64 5.92 0.71
CA PRO A 939 50.45 6.61 -0.30
C PRO A 939 51.33 5.58 -1.02
N ARG A 940 51.21 5.50 -2.35
CA ARG A 940 52.18 4.77 -3.19
C ARG A 940 53.55 5.38 -3.03
N LYS A 941 54.53 4.62 -2.49
CA LYS A 941 55.96 4.96 -2.56
C LYS A 941 56.34 5.03 -4.04
N THR A 942 56.75 6.20 -4.48
CA THR A 942 57.50 6.40 -5.72
C THR A 942 58.85 5.70 -5.57
N ALA A 943 59.06 4.61 -6.30
CA ALA A 943 60.40 4.06 -6.54
C ALA A 943 61.04 4.83 -7.68
N GLY A 944 62.26 5.25 -7.45
CA GLY A 944 63.05 6.10 -8.29
C GLY A 944 63.50 5.50 -9.61
N GLN A 945 63.96 6.43 -10.41
CA GLN A 945 64.67 6.30 -11.69
C GLN A 945 65.62 5.13 -11.87
N SER A 946 65.55 4.53 -13.05
CA SER A 946 66.78 4.49 -13.93
C SER A 946 66.48 3.67 -15.22
N GLY A 947 67.02 4.13 -16.35
CA GLY A 947 67.42 3.28 -17.45
C GLY A 947 66.68 3.43 -18.78
N SER A 948 67.27 4.27 -19.61
CA SER A 948 67.34 4.32 -21.07
C SER A 948 67.12 3.00 -21.81
N GLY A 949 66.52 3.08 -23.00
CA GLY A 949 66.62 2.04 -24.04
C GLY A 949 65.58 2.10 -25.11
N ALA A 950 66.03 2.47 -26.25
CA ALA A 950 65.49 2.73 -27.56
C ALA A 950 64.68 1.63 -28.23
N CYS A 951 63.88 2.05 -29.15
CA CYS A 951 63.64 1.63 -30.55
C CYS A 951 62.76 0.43 -30.86
N SER A 952 61.93 0.72 -31.82
CA SER A 952 61.46 -0.05 -33.01
C SER A 952 60.23 -0.89 -32.91
N ASP A 953 59.21 -0.50 -33.60
CA ASP A 953 58.65 -0.80 -34.94
C ASP A 953 57.73 -2.02 -35.06
N GLU A 954 56.71 -1.77 -35.80
CA GLU A 954 55.90 -2.68 -36.64
C GLU A 954 54.98 -3.67 -35.90
N GLY A 955 53.78 -3.91 -36.27
CA GLY A 955 53.00 -3.62 -37.46
C GLY A 955 51.76 -4.53 -37.44
N SER A 956 50.78 -4.10 -38.17
CA SER A 956 49.70 -4.86 -38.82
C SER A 956 48.67 -5.59 -37.93
N ALA A 957 47.44 -5.20 -37.97
CA ALA A 957 46.36 -5.42 -38.93
C ALA A 957 45.47 -6.68 -38.65
N SER A 958 44.24 -6.44 -38.71
CA SER A 958 43.16 -7.23 -39.31
C SER A 958 42.18 -7.96 -38.39
N GLN A 959 40.96 -7.37 -38.44
CA GLN A 959 39.71 -8.05 -38.90
C GLN A 959 39.16 -9.21 -38.07
N ALA A 960 37.99 -9.11 -37.65
CA ALA A 960 36.65 -9.32 -38.15
C ALA A 960 35.81 -10.04 -37.11
N ALA A 961 34.72 -9.51 -36.84
CA ALA A 961 33.35 -9.85 -37.22
C ALA A 961 32.62 -10.88 -36.34
N SER A 962 31.47 -10.38 -35.95
CA SER A 962 30.15 -11.02 -35.80
C SER A 962 29.92 -12.17 -34.78
N ALA A 963 29.15 -11.93 -33.80
CA ALA A 963 27.78 -12.44 -33.65
C ALA A 963 27.05 -11.70 -32.51
#